data_8b88ac67c92d02887faef0b1af459307
#
_entry.id   8b88ac67c92d02887faef0b1af459307
#
_cell.length_a   1.000
_cell.length_b   1.000
_cell.length_c   1.000
_cell.angle_alpha   90.00
_cell.angle_beta   90.00
_cell.angle_gamma   90.00
#
_symmetry.space_group_name_H-M   'P 1'
#
loop_
_entity.id
_entity.type
_entity.pdbx_description
1 polymer ?
#
loop_
_entity_poly.entity_id
_entity_poly.type
_entity_poly.pdbx_seq_one_letter_code
_entity_poly.pdbx_strand_id
1 'polypeptide(L)'
;MKQTLKQTLAAILAATMMTAMFSTGAAAAEQSDAALLGDVDGDGAVTITDATFIQHKLAGSPIPFEFDERVADADEDNSITITDVTYIQKWLTDLPSNPNIGKSLREKKIYNPTIRKEYEQTVLKYCEKIDSKRFNFCNKSVISMLTDVNPDAAYYCMVADTSVAGLAAHRTNIYSVSEGSTTADVFEELDDKTTKIGTINVTVVKAEMADAVAPCIYSNKVEGFGYQHLKANLGSAEFDQKAAVNKLLIGNEELGTHFSEDDFTVTYQSSDEKVAVISDDGMISAVGNGECDISLIFRFTDGSEYEDIRGLRVTGLSIETVDGYSIDNIRDYVVGLNTPVELADGTMTPMINFDNAATTPALKAVRDAINEELEMYGSIGRGFSQKSNHSTDVYNSVRDKVLEFFTADPDLYTCFYVNSTTDGLNKLASALIESEDDLVLTTRIEHHANDLSWRERCKVIYAEVDEKGRVIYDDIERLLQENNVKIVSISAASNVTGYVNDVHRVAKMAHQYGAQIVVDGAQIVAHRKFEMMGDLDDPDDDIDFFAFSAHKMYSPYGGGAVVGLTNTLNEHMPEFYGGGTITVVGDYWQVYKSAPAAYEAGSPNYPGVVGLGKAIDVISTVGMDKIEAHEKVLNRKLIDGLKTLPNVIIYGDTEDISDKVGVVTFNFSDINTYLISQKLSELGGVATRRGAFCAHPYVWRLMGITDEIARTFANCTDANTAGMVRVSFGIYNNEEEVDRFLELMPSVMEAAKADQTPMIKPEY
;
A
#
# COMPACT_ATOMS: atom_id res chain seq x y z
N MET A 1 39.12 -28.61 17.30
CA MET A 1 38.44 -28.43 15.98
C MET A 1 38.02 -26.96 15.70
N LYS A 2 37.48 -26.18 16.65
CA LYS A 2 37.10 -24.77 16.43
C LYS A 2 38.30 -23.81 16.28
N GLN A 3 39.45 -24.13 16.85
CA GLN A 3 40.65 -23.28 16.77
C GLN A 3 41.43 -23.47 15.47
N THR A 4 41.41 -24.69 14.92
CA THR A 4 42.03 -25.02 13.63
C THR A 4 41.24 -24.42 12.45
N LEU A 5 39.92 -24.35 12.57
CA LEU A 5 39.06 -23.77 11.51
C LEU A 5 39.23 -22.23 11.37
N LYS A 6 39.45 -21.54 12.50
CA LYS A 6 39.73 -20.08 12.47
C LYS A 6 41.09 -19.73 11.88
N GLN A 7 42.10 -20.57 12.11
CA GLN A 7 43.43 -20.39 11.50
C GLN A 7 43.47 -20.69 10.00
N THR A 8 42.66 -21.66 9.57
CA THR A 8 42.52 -22.01 8.13
C THR A 8 41.70 -20.95 7.36
N LEU A 9 40.66 -20.37 7.97
CA LEU A 9 39.90 -19.26 7.36
C LEU A 9 40.74 -18.00 7.23
N ALA A 10 41.56 -17.66 8.23
CA ALA A 10 42.45 -16.50 8.19
C ALA A 10 43.55 -16.66 7.11
N ALA A 11 44.07 -17.88 6.91
CA ALA A 11 45.03 -18.15 5.88
C ALA A 11 44.45 -18.14 4.44
N ILE A 12 43.19 -18.54 4.30
CA ILE A 12 42.47 -18.48 3.02
C ILE A 12 42.10 -17.04 2.65
N LEU A 13 41.70 -16.20 3.62
CA LEU A 13 41.44 -14.78 3.39
C LEU A 13 42.73 -14.03 2.99
N ALA A 14 43.87 -14.34 3.63
CA ALA A 14 45.15 -13.73 3.29
C ALA A 14 45.66 -14.14 1.89
N ALA A 15 45.41 -15.39 1.49
CA ALA A 15 45.80 -15.87 0.15
C ALA A 15 44.92 -15.33 -1.00
N THR A 16 43.63 -15.06 -0.74
CA THR A 16 42.69 -14.45 -1.68
C THR A 16 42.96 -12.94 -1.87
N MET A 17 43.43 -12.24 -0.85
CA MET A 17 43.85 -10.84 -0.97
C MET A 17 45.16 -10.64 -1.75
N MET A 18 46.08 -11.58 -1.70
CA MET A 18 47.33 -11.50 -2.46
C MET A 18 47.16 -11.77 -3.98
N THR A 19 46.10 -12.46 -4.41
CA THR A 19 45.87 -12.72 -5.85
C THR A 19 45.05 -11.63 -6.55
N ALA A 20 44.42 -10.73 -5.80
CA ALA A 20 43.65 -9.59 -6.36
C ALA A 20 44.53 -8.35 -6.69
N MET A 21 45.79 -8.33 -6.27
CA MET A 21 46.70 -7.18 -6.50
C MET A 21 47.46 -7.20 -7.84
N PHE A 22 47.24 -8.16 -8.74
CA PHE A 22 47.98 -8.24 -9.99
C PHE A 22 47.18 -8.24 -11.29
N SER A 23 45.95 -7.72 -11.29
CA SER A 23 45.25 -7.55 -12.58
C SER A 23 44.19 -6.43 -12.51
N THR A 24 44.61 -5.17 -12.54
CA THR A 24 43.79 -4.10 -13.17
C THR A 24 44.74 -3.11 -13.83
N GLY A 25 44.64 -3.02 -15.14
CA GLY A 25 45.35 -2.05 -15.93
C GLY A 25 44.90 -0.63 -15.64
N ALA A 26 45.86 0.26 -15.63
CA ALA A 26 45.73 1.68 -15.40
C ALA A 26 44.70 2.34 -16.32
N ALA A 27 43.59 2.82 -15.75
CA ALA A 27 42.90 3.98 -16.28
C ALA A 27 43.40 5.18 -15.46
N ALA A 28 44.08 6.11 -16.12
CA ALA A 28 44.53 7.35 -15.50
C ALA A 28 43.32 8.16 -15.06
N ALA A 29 43.04 8.15 -13.74
CA ALA A 29 42.23 9.20 -13.09
C ALA A 29 43.20 10.36 -12.82
N GLU A 30 42.81 11.58 -13.16
CA GLU A 30 43.49 12.79 -12.75
C GLU A 30 43.70 12.76 -11.22
N GLN A 31 44.98 12.69 -10.81
CA GLN A 31 45.38 12.83 -9.43
C GLN A 31 44.98 14.22 -8.92
N SER A 32 44.13 14.32 -7.93
CA SER A 32 44.02 15.53 -7.11
C SER A 32 45.24 15.56 -6.22
N ASP A 33 46.13 16.56 -6.36
CA ASP A 33 47.35 16.81 -5.60
C ASP A 33 47.10 17.20 -4.11
N ALA A 34 46.03 16.76 -3.51
CA ALA A 34 45.69 17.11 -2.12
C ALA A 34 45.95 15.90 -1.21
N ALA A 35 47.01 15.99 -0.38
CA ALA A 35 47.26 15.01 0.66
C ALA A 35 46.04 14.85 1.59
N LEU A 36 45.64 13.59 1.88
CA LEU A 36 44.51 13.30 2.77
C LEU A 36 45.01 12.98 4.19
N LEU A 37 44.36 13.46 5.21
CA LEU A 37 44.66 13.07 6.58
C LEU A 37 44.48 11.57 6.76
N GLY A 38 45.50 10.87 7.22
CA GLY A 38 45.51 9.43 7.39
C GLY A 38 46.01 8.62 6.20
N ASP A 39 46.18 9.18 5.01
CA ASP A 39 46.73 8.55 3.79
C ASP A 39 48.25 8.71 3.78
N VAL A 40 48.96 7.83 4.47
CA VAL A 40 50.37 7.95 4.80
C VAL A 40 51.29 7.57 3.63
N ASP A 41 50.85 6.68 2.76
CA ASP A 41 51.58 6.24 1.57
C ASP A 41 51.25 7.06 0.31
N GLY A 42 50.26 7.95 0.39
CA GLY A 42 49.90 8.89 -0.66
C GLY A 42 49.22 8.22 -1.88
N ASP A 43 48.57 7.07 -1.65
CA ASP A 43 47.90 6.34 -2.74
C ASP A 43 46.45 6.87 -3.03
N GLY A 44 45.99 7.83 -2.25
CA GLY A 44 44.69 8.48 -2.38
C GLY A 44 43.56 7.79 -1.57
N ALA A 45 43.88 6.83 -0.72
CA ALA A 45 42.93 6.11 0.10
C ALA A 45 43.48 5.83 1.51
N VAL A 46 42.73 6.12 2.55
CA VAL A 46 43.07 5.73 3.92
C VAL A 46 42.76 4.28 4.17
N THR A 47 43.77 3.46 4.43
CA THR A 47 43.68 2.00 4.58
C THR A 47 44.38 1.50 5.85
N ILE A 48 44.32 0.19 6.10
CA ILE A 48 45.09 -0.43 7.19
C ILE A 48 46.61 -0.37 6.93
N THR A 49 47.02 -0.19 5.67
CA THR A 49 48.41 -0.06 5.27
C THR A 49 49.03 1.21 5.82
N ASP A 50 48.28 2.30 5.84
CA ASP A 50 48.68 3.60 6.40
C ASP A 50 48.96 3.49 7.89
N ALA A 51 48.05 2.88 8.63
CA ALA A 51 48.25 2.58 10.04
C ALA A 51 49.51 1.72 10.28
N THR A 52 49.82 0.81 9.37
CA THR A 52 51.03 -0.04 9.42
C THR A 52 52.28 0.78 9.18
N PHE A 53 52.27 1.74 8.23
CA PHE A 53 53.43 2.62 7.99
C PHE A 53 53.72 3.55 9.17
N ILE A 54 52.73 4.03 9.89
CA ILE A 54 52.94 4.78 11.17
C ILE A 54 53.59 3.85 12.20
N GLN A 55 53.17 2.61 12.33
CA GLN A 55 53.80 1.64 13.24
C GLN A 55 55.26 1.37 12.85
N HIS A 56 55.56 1.25 11.54
CA HIS A 56 56.95 1.10 11.06
C HIS A 56 57.80 2.32 11.42
N LYS A 57 57.29 3.55 11.25
CA LYS A 57 57.95 4.80 11.66
C LYS A 57 58.28 4.78 13.12
N LEU A 58 57.32 4.48 13.99
CA LEU A 58 57.48 4.44 15.45
C LEU A 58 58.46 3.34 15.89
N ALA A 59 58.53 2.22 15.17
CA ALA A 59 59.47 1.13 15.43
C ALA A 59 60.87 1.34 14.84
N GLY A 60 61.14 2.45 14.13
CA GLY A 60 62.39 2.72 13.45
C GLY A 60 62.67 1.77 12.24
N SER A 61 61.62 1.17 11.69
CA SER A 61 61.72 0.29 10.55
C SER A 61 61.76 1.07 9.22
N PRO A 62 62.42 0.55 8.14
CA PRO A 62 62.45 1.25 6.88
C PRO A 62 61.06 1.44 6.26
N ILE A 63 60.80 2.66 5.74
CA ILE A 63 59.60 3.01 4.98
C ILE A 63 60.03 3.30 3.55
N PRO A 64 59.30 2.80 2.51
CA PRO A 64 59.75 2.87 1.13
C PRO A 64 59.54 4.21 0.42
N PHE A 65 58.95 5.23 1.10
CA PHE A 65 58.63 6.55 0.57
C PHE A 65 58.99 7.64 1.58
N GLU A 66 58.86 8.90 1.19
CA GLU A 66 59.03 10.07 2.11
C GLU A 66 57.81 10.19 3.02
N PHE A 67 58.02 10.06 4.32
CA PHE A 67 56.95 10.04 5.31
C PHE A 67 56.51 11.46 5.66
N ASP A 68 55.26 11.82 5.33
CA ASP A 68 54.65 13.10 5.68
C ASP A 68 54.01 13.02 7.07
N GLU A 69 54.64 13.65 8.06
CA GLU A 69 54.18 13.65 9.46
C GLU A 69 52.83 14.35 9.62
N ARG A 70 52.45 15.28 8.72
CA ARG A 70 51.17 16.00 8.79
C ARG A 70 50.00 15.11 8.42
N VAL A 71 50.23 14.16 7.50
CA VAL A 71 49.23 13.20 7.07
C VAL A 71 49.08 12.10 8.11
N ALA A 72 50.17 11.74 8.78
CA ALA A 72 50.20 10.64 9.74
C ALA A 72 49.65 11.03 11.14
N ASP A 73 49.54 12.31 11.44
CA ASP A 73 48.98 12.86 12.70
C ASP A 73 47.45 12.80 12.64
N ALA A 74 46.92 11.58 12.81
CA ALA A 74 45.52 11.29 12.59
C ALA A 74 44.58 11.80 13.71
N ASP A 75 45.13 12.16 14.86
CA ASP A 75 44.37 12.79 15.95
C ASP A 75 44.59 14.32 16.04
N GLU A 76 45.44 14.86 15.16
CA GLU A 76 45.74 16.28 15.02
C GLU A 76 46.35 16.92 16.29
N ASP A 77 47.13 16.14 17.09
CA ASP A 77 47.77 16.60 18.34
C ASP A 77 49.19 17.12 18.13
N ASN A 78 49.70 17.14 16.90
CA ASN A 78 51.04 17.49 16.43
C ASN A 78 52.14 16.53 16.90
N SER A 79 51.83 15.28 17.17
CA SER A 79 52.78 14.25 17.60
C SER A 79 52.43 12.91 16.96
N ILE A 80 53.39 12.27 16.30
CA ILE A 80 53.15 10.93 15.73
C ILE A 80 53.34 9.87 16.81
N THR A 81 52.27 9.21 17.18
CA THR A 81 52.22 8.22 18.26
C THR A 81 51.40 6.98 17.87
N ILE A 82 51.29 6.01 18.78
CA ILE A 82 50.41 4.85 18.57
C ILE A 82 48.92 5.24 18.60
N THR A 83 48.60 6.44 19.07
CA THR A 83 47.23 6.96 19.08
C THR A 83 46.75 7.20 17.67
N ASP A 84 47.59 7.72 16.77
CA ASP A 84 47.26 7.94 15.36
C ASP A 84 46.88 6.65 14.64
N VAL A 85 47.66 5.59 14.89
CA VAL A 85 47.32 4.24 14.43
C VAL A 85 45.91 3.83 14.90
N THR A 86 45.60 4.10 16.16
CA THR A 86 44.32 3.75 16.77
C THR A 86 43.18 4.55 16.15
N TYR A 87 43.39 5.84 15.84
CA TYR A 87 42.42 6.69 15.21
C TYR A 87 42.08 6.23 13.79
N ILE A 88 43.11 5.87 12.97
CA ILE A 88 42.91 5.31 11.64
C ILE A 88 42.15 3.95 11.71
N GLN A 89 42.55 3.06 12.62
CA GLN A 89 41.90 1.76 12.80
C GLN A 89 40.42 1.88 13.24
N LYS A 90 40.11 2.84 14.13
CA LYS A 90 38.75 3.16 14.53
C LYS A 90 37.93 3.71 13.36
N TRP A 91 38.51 4.60 12.56
CA TRP A 91 37.85 5.17 11.39
C TRP A 91 37.53 4.11 10.37
N LEU A 92 38.45 3.18 10.07
CA LEU A 92 38.25 2.05 9.14
C LEU A 92 37.19 1.03 9.62
N THR A 93 36.82 1.06 10.90
CA THR A 93 35.83 0.16 11.51
C THR A 93 34.55 0.87 11.95
N ASP A 94 34.31 2.09 11.46
CA ASP A 94 33.17 2.94 11.81
C ASP A 94 33.01 3.21 13.33
N LEU A 95 34.08 3.08 14.10
CA LEU A 95 34.09 3.45 15.51
C LEU A 95 34.37 4.95 15.66
N PRO A 96 33.98 5.61 16.79
CA PRO A 96 34.26 7.01 17.03
C PRO A 96 35.76 7.33 16.90
N SER A 97 36.12 8.19 15.95
CA SER A 97 37.47 8.57 15.56
C SER A 97 37.49 10.05 15.14
N ASN A 98 38.64 10.56 14.66
CA ASN A 98 38.71 11.90 14.09
C ASN A 98 37.89 11.97 12.77
N PRO A 99 36.87 12.86 12.67
CA PRO A 99 36.03 12.96 11.47
C PRO A 99 36.76 13.59 10.26
N ASN A 100 38.00 14.06 10.43
CA ASN A 100 38.82 14.65 9.39
C ASN A 100 39.68 13.61 8.64
N ILE A 101 39.82 12.39 9.15
CA ILE A 101 40.53 11.30 8.45
C ILE A 101 39.89 11.05 7.09
N GLY A 102 40.69 10.93 6.06
CA GLY A 102 40.27 10.81 4.67
C GLY A 102 39.87 12.13 4.00
N LYS A 103 39.97 13.26 4.69
CA LYS A 103 39.76 14.60 4.12
C LYS A 103 41.10 15.23 3.75
N SER A 104 41.07 16.04 2.68
CA SER A 104 42.20 16.82 2.21
C SER A 104 42.78 17.69 3.34
N LEU A 105 44.07 17.59 3.59
CA LEU A 105 44.80 18.55 4.46
C LEU A 105 44.68 19.91 3.81
N ARG A 106 43.93 20.82 4.43
CA ARG A 106 43.81 22.17 3.95
C ARG A 106 45.15 22.87 4.19
N GLU A 107 45.87 23.22 3.08
CA GLU A 107 46.77 24.35 3.19
C GLU A 107 45.99 25.53 3.79
N LYS A 108 46.56 26.30 4.72
CA LYS A 108 45.91 27.51 5.24
C LYS A 108 45.65 28.44 4.05
N LYS A 109 44.52 28.31 3.41
CA LYS A 109 44.11 29.14 2.28
C LYS A 109 43.98 30.57 2.82
N ILE A 110 44.71 31.52 2.25
CA ILE A 110 44.52 32.93 2.52
C ILE A 110 43.26 33.33 1.73
N TYR A 111 42.18 33.63 2.44
CA TYR A 111 40.95 34.13 1.86
C TYR A 111 41.05 35.62 1.62
N ASN A 112 40.60 36.09 0.47
CA ASN A 112 40.49 37.50 0.10
C ASN A 112 39.05 37.78 -0.36
N PRO A 113 38.11 37.88 0.57
CA PRO A 113 36.71 38.10 0.22
C PRO A 113 36.52 39.41 -0.52
N THR A 114 35.80 39.36 -1.63
CA THR A 114 35.44 40.53 -2.43
C THR A 114 33.97 40.47 -2.80
N ILE A 115 33.37 41.66 -3.00
CA ILE A 115 31.99 41.75 -3.50
C ILE A 115 31.95 41.29 -4.94
N ARG A 116 31.05 40.38 -5.26
CA ARG A 116 30.81 39.93 -6.63
C ARG A 116 30.28 41.09 -7.45
N LYS A 117 30.78 41.27 -8.65
CA LYS A 117 30.49 42.42 -9.53
C LYS A 117 28.99 42.59 -9.78
N GLU A 118 28.23 41.51 -9.88
CA GLU A 118 26.79 41.53 -10.04
C GLU A 118 26.03 42.14 -8.85
N TYR A 119 26.64 42.20 -7.67
CA TYR A 119 26.02 42.74 -6.46
C TYR A 119 26.54 44.16 -6.07
N GLU A 120 27.51 44.74 -6.80
CA GLU A 120 27.92 46.14 -6.60
C GLU A 120 26.75 47.13 -6.72
N GLN A 121 25.76 46.76 -7.57
CA GLN A 121 24.48 47.42 -7.72
C GLN A 121 23.37 46.40 -7.39
N THR A 122 22.95 46.35 -6.13
CA THR A 122 21.92 45.44 -5.66
C THR A 122 20.55 46.09 -5.75
N VAL A 123 19.60 45.42 -6.47
CA VAL A 123 18.21 45.84 -6.55
C VAL A 123 17.38 44.91 -5.67
N LEU A 124 16.63 45.52 -4.74
CA LEU A 124 15.65 44.82 -3.90
C LEU A 124 14.24 45.30 -4.31
N LYS A 125 13.27 44.40 -4.25
CA LYS A 125 11.86 44.74 -4.47
C LYS A 125 11.17 44.97 -3.12
N TYR A 126 10.24 45.91 -3.05
CA TYR A 126 9.44 46.24 -1.89
C TYR A 126 7.96 46.08 -2.21
N CYS A 127 7.24 45.38 -1.37
CA CYS A 127 5.77 45.30 -1.42
C CYS A 127 5.22 45.37 0.02
N GLU A 128 4.31 46.30 0.25
CA GLU A 128 3.68 46.52 1.56
C GLU A 128 2.79 45.34 2.03
N LYS A 129 2.44 44.45 1.10
CA LYS A 129 1.59 43.28 1.39
C LYS A 129 2.36 42.05 1.89
N ILE A 130 3.69 42.10 1.98
CA ILE A 130 4.53 41.02 2.45
C ILE A 130 5.64 41.47 3.40
N ASP A 131 6.05 40.62 4.30
CA ASP A 131 7.22 40.83 5.15
C ASP A 131 8.53 40.67 4.34
N SER A 132 9.13 41.80 3.98
CA SER A 132 10.36 41.83 3.19
C SER A 132 11.53 41.00 3.77
N LYS A 133 11.50 40.67 5.07
CA LYS A 133 12.54 39.84 5.71
C LYS A 133 12.45 38.38 5.31
N ARG A 134 11.29 37.93 4.86
CA ARG A 134 10.99 36.50 4.61
C ARG A 134 11.13 36.09 3.15
N PHE A 135 11.10 37.05 2.22
CA PHE A 135 11.08 36.74 0.78
C PHE A 135 12.38 37.11 0.07
N ASN A 136 12.98 36.16 -0.65
CA ASN A 136 14.30 36.32 -1.28
C ASN A 136 14.40 37.42 -2.33
N PHE A 137 13.30 37.86 -2.95
CA PHE A 137 13.32 38.97 -3.88
C PHE A 137 13.33 40.32 -3.16
N CYS A 138 12.90 40.35 -1.90
CA CYS A 138 12.94 41.51 -1.02
C CYS A 138 14.20 41.57 -0.16
N ASN A 139 14.97 40.50 -0.06
CA ASN A 139 16.16 40.43 0.76
C ASN A 139 17.32 39.70 0.09
N LYS A 140 18.53 39.96 0.57
CA LYS A 140 19.76 39.26 0.13
C LYS A 140 20.67 38.96 1.29
N SER A 141 21.25 37.76 1.30
CA SER A 141 22.28 37.39 2.24
C SER A 141 23.64 38.01 1.86
N VAL A 142 24.33 38.60 2.81
CA VAL A 142 25.64 39.21 2.61
C VAL A 142 26.67 38.18 2.10
N ILE A 143 26.63 36.95 2.64
CA ILE A 143 27.54 35.88 2.22
C ILE A 143 27.34 35.52 0.74
N SER A 144 26.09 35.51 0.24
CA SER A 144 25.80 35.20 -1.16
C SER A 144 26.37 36.26 -2.14
N MET A 145 26.68 37.45 -1.64
CA MET A 145 27.23 38.56 -2.43
C MET A 145 28.77 38.54 -2.53
N LEU A 146 29.43 37.66 -1.78
CA LEU A 146 30.89 37.59 -1.69
C LEU A 146 31.47 36.41 -2.47
N THR A 147 32.73 36.59 -2.91
CA THR A 147 33.61 35.54 -3.39
C THR A 147 34.64 35.22 -2.35
N ASP A 148 35.28 34.06 -2.44
CA ASP A 148 36.42 33.62 -1.64
C ASP A 148 36.26 33.89 -0.11
N VAL A 149 35.07 33.54 0.38
CA VAL A 149 34.71 33.69 1.81
C VAL A 149 35.49 32.73 2.70
N ASN A 150 35.98 33.21 3.82
CA ASN A 150 36.58 32.40 4.87
C ASN A 150 35.48 31.75 5.69
N PRO A 151 35.41 30.40 5.82
CA PRO A 151 34.38 29.71 6.61
C PRO A 151 34.45 30.02 8.10
N ASP A 152 35.59 30.48 8.62
CA ASP A 152 35.83 30.78 10.04
C ASP A 152 35.53 32.26 10.39
N ALA A 153 35.23 33.10 9.41
CA ALA A 153 34.90 34.50 9.58
C ALA A 153 33.39 34.76 9.61
N ALA A 154 32.96 35.75 10.38
CA ALA A 154 31.61 36.30 10.31
C ALA A 154 31.54 37.44 9.28
N TYR A 155 30.49 37.44 8.49
CA TYR A 155 30.22 38.46 7.47
C TYR A 155 28.91 39.20 7.78
N TYR A 156 28.99 40.55 7.80
CA TYR A 156 27.83 41.38 8.08
C TYR A 156 27.90 42.70 7.30
N CYS A 157 26.84 43.48 7.34
CA CYS A 157 26.80 44.78 6.70
C CYS A 157 26.20 45.88 7.59
N MET A 158 26.46 47.11 7.22
CA MET A 158 25.86 48.34 7.81
C MET A 158 25.24 49.18 6.73
N VAL A 159 23.93 49.41 6.81
CA VAL A 159 23.17 50.22 5.84
C VAL A 159 23.20 51.67 6.27
N ALA A 160 23.44 52.56 5.32
CA ALA A 160 23.57 54.01 5.59
C ALA A 160 22.20 54.68 5.86
N ASP A 161 21.13 54.23 5.14
CA ASP A 161 19.78 54.73 5.38
C ASP A 161 18.81 53.54 5.62
N THR A 162 18.49 53.34 6.91
CA THR A 162 17.60 52.25 7.35
C THR A 162 16.12 52.48 7.04
N SER A 163 15.75 53.66 6.56
CA SER A 163 14.38 53.92 6.03
C SER A 163 14.17 53.35 4.65
N VAL A 164 15.24 53.10 3.88
CA VAL A 164 15.20 52.51 2.53
C VAL A 164 15.45 50.98 2.61
N ALA A 165 16.51 50.56 3.31
CA ALA A 165 16.83 49.15 3.50
C ALA A 165 17.18 48.84 4.95
N GLY A 166 16.72 47.72 5.48
CA GLY A 166 16.96 47.29 6.85
C GLY A 166 17.90 46.07 6.93
N LEU A 167 18.22 45.67 8.14
CA LEU A 167 19.11 44.54 8.45
C LEU A 167 18.41 43.49 9.30
N ALA A 168 18.50 42.23 8.89
CA ALA A 168 17.98 41.08 9.63
C ALA A 168 19.09 40.04 9.91
N ALA A 169 18.78 39.04 10.76
CA ALA A 169 19.65 37.91 11.08
C ALA A 169 21.09 38.37 11.48
N HIS A 170 21.22 39.12 12.56
CA HIS A 170 22.51 39.61 13.06
C HIS A 170 23.32 40.43 12.03
N ARG A 171 22.63 41.19 11.15
CA ARG A 171 23.20 42.02 10.08
C ARG A 171 23.77 41.23 8.90
N THR A 172 23.42 39.95 8.76
CA THR A 172 23.85 39.11 7.63
C THR A 172 22.93 39.18 6.43
N ASN A 173 21.75 39.77 6.56
CA ASN A 173 20.78 39.93 5.47
C ASN A 173 20.33 41.39 5.35
N ILE A 174 20.31 41.93 4.12
CA ILE A 174 19.75 43.22 3.80
C ILE A 174 18.32 42.99 3.25
N TYR A 175 17.33 43.72 3.75
CA TYR A 175 15.95 43.65 3.23
C TYR A 175 15.39 45.02 2.88
N SER A 176 14.42 45.06 1.96
CA SER A 176 13.75 46.29 1.54
C SER A 176 12.81 46.83 2.62
N VAL A 177 12.77 48.15 2.80
CA VAL A 177 11.86 48.83 3.74
C VAL A 177 10.91 49.78 3.01
N SER A 178 11.43 50.59 2.12
CA SER A 178 10.64 51.48 1.24
C SER A 178 11.42 51.79 -0.03
N GLU A 179 10.76 52.37 -1.04
CA GLU A 179 11.42 52.79 -2.28
C GLU A 179 12.50 53.82 -2.02
N GLY A 180 13.61 53.72 -2.75
CA GLY A 180 14.74 54.64 -2.63
C GLY A 180 16.05 53.99 -2.97
N SER A 181 17.14 54.74 -2.68
CA SER A 181 18.51 54.26 -2.85
C SER A 181 19.35 54.56 -1.60
N THR A 182 20.17 53.61 -1.21
CA THR A 182 21.10 53.71 -0.07
C THR A 182 22.38 52.96 -0.40
N THR A 183 23.33 52.98 0.52
CA THR A 183 24.54 52.14 0.45
C THR A 183 24.62 51.24 1.63
N ALA A 184 25.29 50.10 1.45
CA ALA A 184 25.62 49.19 2.55
C ALA A 184 27.11 48.85 2.52
N ASP A 185 27.78 49.07 3.64
CA ASP A 185 29.17 48.70 3.86
C ASP A 185 29.22 47.23 4.35
N VAL A 186 30.05 46.41 3.72
CA VAL A 186 30.23 44.99 4.03
C VAL A 186 31.52 44.79 4.78
N PHE A 187 31.45 44.01 5.86
CA PHE A 187 32.56 43.75 6.77
C PHE A 187 32.76 42.23 6.96
N GLU A 188 34.04 41.91 7.20
CA GLU A 188 34.51 40.62 7.71
C GLU A 188 34.96 40.78 9.15
N GLU A 189 34.62 39.87 10.02
CA GLU A 189 35.10 39.78 11.41
C GLU A 189 35.76 38.44 11.63
N LEU A 190 37.07 38.44 11.89
CA LEU A 190 37.89 37.26 12.14
C LEU A 190 38.88 37.58 13.25
N ASP A 191 39.01 36.74 14.27
CA ASP A 191 39.93 36.88 15.38
C ASP A 191 39.84 38.28 16.06
N ASP A 192 38.62 38.73 16.37
CA ASP A 192 38.32 40.06 16.96
C ASP A 192 38.77 41.27 16.12
N LYS A 193 39.11 41.02 14.85
CA LYS A 193 39.50 42.07 13.91
C LYS A 193 38.43 42.27 12.85
N THR A 194 37.93 43.48 12.73
CA THR A 194 36.97 43.88 11.70
C THR A 194 37.65 44.51 10.50
N THR A 195 37.37 44.02 9.31
CA THR A 195 37.92 44.53 8.05
C THR A 195 36.76 44.90 7.09
N LYS A 196 36.76 46.10 6.56
CA LYS A 196 35.80 46.49 5.53
C LYS A 196 36.19 45.86 4.20
N ILE A 197 35.29 45.09 3.62
CA ILE A 197 35.46 44.43 2.30
C ILE A 197 35.13 45.42 1.16
N GLY A 198 34.04 46.19 1.31
CA GLY A 198 33.60 47.10 0.27
C GLY A 198 32.26 47.73 0.61
N THR A 199 31.71 48.43 -0.39
CA THR A 199 30.41 49.10 -0.31
C THR A 199 29.55 48.64 -1.51
N ILE A 200 28.29 48.30 -1.28
CA ILE A 200 27.30 48.01 -2.28
C ILE A 200 26.30 49.17 -2.37
N ASN A 201 25.83 49.49 -3.59
CA ASN A 201 24.73 50.41 -3.80
C ASN A 201 23.42 49.61 -3.82
N VAL A 202 22.49 49.92 -2.93
CA VAL A 202 21.22 49.28 -2.79
C VAL A 202 20.12 50.19 -3.33
N THR A 203 19.38 49.72 -4.32
CA THR A 203 18.20 50.41 -4.84
C THR A 203 16.98 49.54 -4.51
N VAL A 204 16.00 50.15 -3.87
CA VAL A 204 14.71 49.47 -3.57
C VAL A 204 13.66 50.04 -4.53
N VAL A 205 13.00 49.15 -5.27
CA VAL A 205 11.93 49.50 -6.21
C VAL A 205 10.63 48.85 -5.73
N LYS A 206 9.50 49.49 -6.03
CA LYS A 206 8.19 48.93 -5.74
C LYS A 206 7.96 47.68 -6.61
N ALA A 207 7.53 46.59 -5.99
CA ALA A 207 7.08 45.39 -6.69
C ALA A 207 5.60 45.53 -7.03
N GLU A 208 5.18 44.92 -8.13
CA GLU A 208 3.78 44.64 -8.38
C GLU A 208 3.25 43.59 -7.39
N MET A 209 1.94 43.62 -7.08
CA MET A 209 1.34 42.62 -6.15
C MET A 209 1.48 41.18 -6.70
N ALA A 210 1.42 41.05 -8.04
CA ALA A 210 1.67 39.78 -8.72
C ALA A 210 3.05 39.19 -8.42
N ASP A 211 4.09 40.03 -8.40
CA ASP A 211 5.46 39.63 -8.05
C ASP A 211 5.57 39.11 -6.59
N ALA A 212 4.70 39.62 -5.71
CA ALA A 212 4.69 39.27 -4.31
C ALA A 212 3.98 37.93 -4.04
N VAL A 213 2.98 37.57 -4.81
CA VAL A 213 2.18 36.35 -4.64
C VAL A 213 2.92 35.11 -5.08
N ALA A 214 3.66 35.11 -6.17
CA ALA A 214 4.37 33.96 -6.69
C ALA A 214 5.27 33.25 -5.64
N PRO A 215 6.15 33.98 -4.87
CA PRO A 215 6.94 33.35 -3.82
C PRO A 215 6.12 32.80 -2.64
N CYS A 216 4.98 33.43 -2.34
CA CYS A 216 4.09 32.93 -1.28
C CYS A 216 3.53 31.56 -1.65
N ILE A 217 3.08 31.41 -2.89
CA ILE A 217 2.56 30.17 -3.46
C ILE A 217 3.64 29.07 -3.45
N TYR A 218 4.86 29.36 -3.90
CA TYR A 218 5.96 28.39 -3.90
C TYR A 218 6.49 28.01 -2.50
N SER A 219 6.01 28.64 -1.44
CA SER A 219 6.46 28.31 -0.07
C SER A 219 6.04 26.92 0.42
N ASN A 220 5.06 26.27 -0.22
CA ASN A 220 4.47 24.95 0.09
C ASN A 220 4.06 24.76 1.57
N LYS A 221 3.79 25.85 2.30
CA LYS A 221 3.45 25.82 3.72
C LYS A 221 1.95 25.84 4.01
N VAL A 222 1.13 25.93 2.98
CA VAL A 222 -0.32 25.95 3.11
C VAL A 222 -0.90 24.84 2.24
N GLU A 223 -1.72 24.02 2.85
CA GLU A 223 -2.50 22.99 2.17
C GLU A 223 -3.33 23.61 1.04
N GLY A 224 -3.41 22.93 -0.11
CA GLY A 224 -4.08 23.45 -1.31
C GLY A 224 -3.19 24.20 -2.28
N PHE A 225 -1.89 24.33 -2.01
CA PHE A 225 -0.88 24.89 -2.92
C PHE A 225 0.21 23.89 -3.26
N GLY A 226 -0.16 22.78 -3.84
CA GLY A 226 0.67 21.72 -4.37
C GLY A 226 -0.15 20.83 -5.29
N TYR A 227 0.39 19.71 -5.71
CA TYR A 227 -0.38 18.66 -6.36
C TYR A 227 -1.46 18.16 -5.39
N GLN A 228 -2.70 18.10 -5.85
CA GLN A 228 -3.84 17.67 -5.04
C GLN A 228 -4.36 16.33 -5.52
N HIS A 229 -4.83 15.52 -4.58
CA HIS A 229 -5.48 14.26 -4.87
C HIS A 229 -6.83 14.18 -4.16
N LEU A 230 -7.92 14.26 -4.94
CA LEU A 230 -9.26 14.04 -4.44
C LEU A 230 -9.58 12.52 -4.52
N LYS A 231 -9.86 11.94 -3.38
CA LYS A 231 -10.17 10.51 -3.20
C LYS A 231 -11.65 10.38 -2.83
N ALA A 232 -12.52 10.37 -3.84
CA ALA A 232 -13.97 10.43 -3.64
C ALA A 232 -14.51 9.26 -2.80
N ASN A 233 -13.95 8.06 -2.97
CA ASN A 233 -14.29 6.87 -2.19
C ASN A 233 -13.91 6.97 -0.69
N LEU A 234 -13.03 7.91 -0.33
CA LEU A 234 -12.59 8.17 1.05
C LEU A 234 -13.20 9.46 1.60
N GLY A 235 -14.22 10.01 0.94
CA GLY A 235 -14.92 11.22 1.39
C GLY A 235 -14.25 12.53 1.00
N SER A 236 -13.18 12.51 0.20
CA SER A 236 -12.50 13.70 -0.32
C SER A 236 -12.89 13.95 -1.79
N ALA A 237 -14.16 14.31 -2.01
CA ALA A 237 -14.69 14.59 -3.35
C ALA A 237 -14.70 16.09 -3.69
N GLU A 238 -14.50 16.95 -2.70
CA GLU A 238 -14.53 18.41 -2.84
C GLU A 238 -13.35 19.07 -2.12
N PHE A 239 -12.94 20.23 -2.64
CA PHE A 239 -11.88 21.04 -2.03
C PHE A 239 -12.17 22.53 -2.18
N ASP A 240 -12.12 23.28 -1.06
CA ASP A 240 -12.30 24.75 -1.06
C ASP A 240 -10.99 25.47 -1.36
N GLN A 241 -10.73 25.70 -2.66
CA GLN A 241 -9.56 26.43 -3.15
C GLN A 241 -9.56 27.88 -2.71
N LYS A 242 -10.74 28.52 -2.59
CA LYS A 242 -10.85 29.92 -2.11
C LYS A 242 -10.40 30.03 -0.65
N ALA A 243 -10.82 29.09 0.20
CA ALA A 243 -10.35 29.07 1.59
C ALA A 243 -8.83 28.90 1.66
N ALA A 244 -8.25 28.05 0.82
CA ALA A 244 -6.79 27.86 0.74
C ALA A 244 -6.08 29.15 0.30
N VAL A 245 -6.59 29.87 -0.73
CA VAL A 245 -6.06 31.18 -1.17
C VAL A 245 -6.13 32.20 -0.04
N ASN A 246 -7.27 32.30 0.63
CA ASN A 246 -7.45 33.24 1.72
C ASN A 246 -6.50 32.93 2.89
N LYS A 247 -6.37 31.65 3.27
CA LYS A 247 -5.43 31.21 4.31
C LYS A 247 -3.97 31.54 3.96
N LEU A 248 -3.62 31.49 2.67
CA LEU A 248 -2.27 31.81 2.21
C LEU A 248 -1.96 33.32 2.25
N LEU A 249 -2.87 34.15 1.77
CA LEU A 249 -2.60 35.55 1.47
C LEU A 249 -3.12 36.52 2.52
N ILE A 250 -4.30 36.26 3.11
CA ILE A 250 -4.99 37.21 3.99
C ILE A 250 -4.50 37.08 5.43
N GLY A 251 -3.71 38.09 5.85
CA GLY A 251 -3.27 38.23 7.25
C GLY A 251 -2.50 37.03 7.81
N ASN A 252 -1.76 36.32 6.98
CA ASN A 252 -0.98 35.16 7.41
C ASN A 252 0.36 35.63 8.02
N GLU A 253 0.39 35.78 9.34
CA GLU A 253 1.58 36.21 10.07
C GLU A 253 2.74 35.20 9.98
N GLU A 254 2.45 33.90 9.88
CA GLU A 254 3.46 32.86 9.76
C GLU A 254 4.25 32.96 8.44
N LEU A 255 3.56 33.23 7.35
CA LEU A 255 4.16 33.46 6.04
C LEU A 255 4.61 34.92 5.85
N GLY A 256 4.07 35.86 6.64
CA GLY A 256 4.34 37.29 6.52
C GLY A 256 3.62 37.92 5.34
N THR A 257 2.37 37.49 5.09
CA THR A 257 1.50 38.05 4.06
C THR A 257 0.39 38.89 4.69
N HIS A 258 0.06 40.05 4.08
CA HIS A 258 -0.84 41.05 4.62
C HIS A 258 -1.85 41.55 3.59
N PHE A 259 -2.27 40.69 2.62
CA PHE A 259 -3.33 41.00 1.68
C PHE A 259 -4.67 41.04 2.41
N SER A 260 -5.61 41.80 1.84
CA SER A 260 -7.02 41.79 2.20
C SER A 260 -7.86 41.28 1.04
N GLU A 261 -9.14 40.96 1.28
CA GLU A 261 -10.06 40.52 0.22
C GLU A 261 -10.25 41.59 -0.89
N ASP A 262 -10.06 42.87 -0.57
CA ASP A 262 -10.19 43.97 -1.52
C ASP A 262 -8.94 44.13 -2.42
N ASP A 263 -7.83 43.48 -2.13
CA ASP A 263 -6.57 43.66 -2.87
C ASP A 263 -6.52 42.86 -4.18
N PHE A 264 -7.32 41.79 -4.29
CA PHE A 264 -7.32 40.92 -5.46
C PHE A 264 -8.66 40.21 -5.71
N THR A 265 -8.84 39.76 -6.94
CA THR A 265 -9.87 38.78 -7.32
C THR A 265 -9.20 37.55 -7.91
N VAL A 266 -9.82 36.39 -7.75
CA VAL A 266 -9.36 35.13 -8.37
C VAL A 266 -10.45 34.57 -9.25
N THR A 267 -10.09 34.22 -10.50
CA THR A 267 -10.92 33.40 -11.36
C THR A 267 -10.30 32.03 -11.54
N TYR A 268 -11.15 31.03 -11.66
CA TYR A 268 -10.75 29.62 -11.63
C TYR A 268 -11.13 28.93 -12.94
N GLN A 269 -10.30 27.99 -13.40
CA GLN A 269 -10.57 27.19 -14.59
C GLN A 269 -10.05 25.78 -14.41
N SER A 270 -10.80 24.77 -14.86
CA SER A 270 -10.35 23.39 -15.00
C SER A 270 -9.95 23.11 -16.45
N SER A 271 -8.84 22.41 -16.66
CA SER A 271 -8.40 21.99 -18.00
C SER A 271 -9.23 20.82 -18.54
N ASP A 272 -9.89 20.05 -17.66
CA ASP A 272 -10.81 18.96 -18.03
C ASP A 272 -11.97 18.85 -17.03
N GLU A 273 -13.13 19.38 -17.42
CA GLU A 273 -14.36 19.34 -16.62
C GLU A 273 -14.96 17.93 -16.48
N LYS A 274 -14.45 16.93 -17.22
CA LYS A 274 -14.84 15.54 -17.01
C LYS A 274 -14.11 14.90 -15.83
N VAL A 275 -13.00 15.47 -15.41
CA VAL A 275 -12.24 15.06 -14.23
C VAL A 275 -12.68 15.85 -13.01
N ALA A 276 -12.67 17.17 -13.10
CA ALA A 276 -13.12 18.03 -12.00
C ALA A 276 -13.68 19.35 -12.54
N VAL A 277 -14.70 19.86 -11.90
CA VAL A 277 -15.23 21.21 -12.11
C VAL A 277 -14.82 22.13 -10.98
N ILE A 278 -14.70 23.43 -11.27
CA ILE A 278 -14.46 24.43 -10.24
C ILE A 278 -15.47 25.56 -10.41
N SER A 279 -16.14 25.90 -9.33
CA SER A 279 -17.15 26.97 -9.32
C SER A 279 -16.52 28.35 -9.23
N ASP A 280 -17.28 29.40 -9.54
CA ASP A 280 -16.84 30.80 -9.47
C ASP A 280 -16.40 31.22 -8.05
N ASP A 281 -16.92 30.58 -7.03
CA ASP A 281 -16.52 30.76 -5.61
C ASP A 281 -15.34 29.91 -5.19
N GLY A 282 -14.73 29.13 -6.09
CA GLY A 282 -13.49 28.39 -5.89
C GLY A 282 -13.66 27.00 -5.24
N MET A 283 -14.87 26.44 -5.25
CA MET A 283 -15.08 25.06 -4.83
C MET A 283 -14.75 24.11 -5.98
N ILE A 284 -13.77 23.25 -5.79
CA ILE A 284 -13.44 22.14 -6.69
C ILE A 284 -14.32 20.95 -6.32
N SER A 285 -14.95 20.32 -7.32
CA SER A 285 -15.74 19.09 -7.15
C SER A 285 -15.27 18.04 -8.15
N ALA A 286 -15.01 16.83 -7.65
CA ALA A 286 -14.65 15.67 -8.45
C ALA A 286 -15.84 15.23 -9.33
N VAL A 287 -15.59 14.93 -10.61
CA VAL A 287 -16.60 14.51 -11.60
C VAL A 287 -16.30 13.11 -12.14
N GLY A 288 -15.04 12.80 -12.37
CA GLY A 288 -14.60 11.49 -12.87
C GLY A 288 -13.12 11.26 -12.58
N ASN A 289 -12.70 10.01 -12.63
CA ASN A 289 -11.29 9.69 -12.42
C ASN A 289 -10.39 10.25 -13.51
N GLY A 290 -9.21 10.70 -13.12
CA GLY A 290 -8.23 11.23 -14.06
C GLY A 290 -7.33 12.29 -13.45
N GLU A 291 -6.60 12.97 -14.32
CA GLU A 291 -5.75 14.10 -13.97
C GLU A 291 -6.14 15.31 -14.80
N CYS A 292 -6.17 16.47 -14.18
CA CYS A 292 -6.36 17.75 -14.85
C CYS A 292 -5.56 18.84 -14.14
N ASP A 293 -5.48 19.99 -14.78
CA ASP A 293 -4.89 21.18 -14.18
C ASP A 293 -6.00 22.16 -13.77
N ILE A 294 -5.82 22.77 -12.60
CA ILE A 294 -6.64 23.89 -12.11
C ILE A 294 -5.83 25.15 -12.21
N SER A 295 -6.28 26.10 -13.02
CA SER A 295 -5.69 27.45 -13.16
C SER A 295 -6.36 28.42 -12.20
N LEU A 296 -5.55 29.17 -11.45
CA LEU A 296 -5.93 30.24 -10.55
C LEU A 296 -5.40 31.56 -11.15
N ILE A 297 -6.26 32.41 -11.64
CA ILE A 297 -5.87 33.69 -12.26
C ILE A 297 -6.18 34.82 -11.29
N PHE A 298 -5.13 35.34 -10.65
CA PHE A 298 -5.18 36.47 -9.72
C PHE A 298 -5.15 37.79 -10.50
N ARG A 299 -6.06 38.69 -10.19
CA ARG A 299 -6.05 40.07 -10.67
C ARG A 299 -6.01 41.01 -9.48
N PHE A 300 -4.99 41.84 -9.42
CA PHE A 300 -4.73 42.75 -8.30
C PHE A 300 -5.22 44.17 -8.60
N THR A 301 -5.46 44.93 -7.52
CA THR A 301 -5.93 46.32 -7.62
C THR A 301 -4.90 47.28 -8.21
N ASP A 302 -3.62 46.92 -8.25
CA ASP A 302 -2.56 47.65 -8.93
C ASP A 302 -2.53 47.42 -10.45
N GLY A 303 -3.41 46.54 -10.96
CA GLY A 303 -3.53 46.16 -12.36
C GLY A 303 -2.63 45.01 -12.79
N SER A 304 -1.81 44.46 -11.88
CA SER A 304 -0.98 43.29 -12.17
C SER A 304 -1.82 42.01 -12.16
N GLU A 305 -1.35 40.98 -12.88
CA GLU A 305 -1.97 39.65 -12.93
C GLU A 305 -0.92 38.57 -12.68
N TYR A 306 -1.36 37.48 -12.03
CA TYR A 306 -0.55 36.30 -11.84
C TYR A 306 -1.40 35.05 -12.07
N GLU A 307 -0.90 34.10 -12.85
CA GLU A 307 -1.53 32.79 -13.05
C GLU A 307 -0.72 31.71 -12.34
N ASP A 308 -1.44 30.87 -11.60
CA ASP A 308 -0.90 29.66 -10.97
C ASP A 308 -1.64 28.44 -11.50
N ILE A 309 -0.89 27.40 -11.89
CA ILE A 309 -1.45 26.16 -12.42
C ILE A 309 -1.12 25.02 -11.47
N ARG A 310 -2.15 24.23 -11.09
CA ARG A 310 -2.07 23.14 -10.14
C ARG A 310 -2.51 21.82 -10.75
N GLY A 311 -1.67 20.81 -10.66
CA GLY A 311 -2.09 19.45 -10.98
C GLY A 311 -3.09 18.93 -9.95
N LEU A 312 -4.17 18.36 -10.43
CA LEU A 312 -5.21 17.70 -9.65
C LEU A 312 -5.40 16.29 -10.17
N ARG A 313 -5.43 15.31 -9.27
CA ARG A 313 -5.83 13.93 -9.55
C ARG A 313 -7.14 13.64 -8.84
N VAL A 314 -8.02 12.92 -9.51
CA VAL A 314 -9.28 12.40 -8.93
C VAL A 314 -9.30 10.90 -9.05
N THR A 315 -9.68 10.23 -7.96
CA THR A 315 -9.87 8.77 -7.89
C THR A 315 -11.13 8.43 -7.09
N GLY A 316 -11.58 7.17 -7.17
CA GLY A 316 -12.72 6.69 -6.40
C GLY A 316 -14.08 7.01 -7.04
N LEU A 317 -14.11 7.13 -8.36
CA LEU A 317 -15.32 7.33 -9.19
C LEU A 317 -15.32 6.39 -10.40
N SER A 318 -14.83 5.14 -10.22
CA SER A 318 -14.71 4.14 -11.30
C SER A 318 -15.93 3.24 -11.41
N ILE A 319 -16.66 3.04 -10.30
CA ILE A 319 -17.84 2.15 -10.28
C ILE A 319 -19.00 2.82 -11.00
N GLU A 320 -19.53 2.10 -11.99
CA GLU A 320 -20.63 2.58 -12.81
C GLU A 320 -21.99 2.12 -12.27
N THR A 321 -22.97 3.00 -12.27
CA THR A 321 -24.36 2.58 -12.06
C THR A 321 -24.87 1.84 -13.29
N VAL A 322 -25.48 0.67 -13.08
CA VAL A 322 -26.10 -0.13 -14.14
C VAL A 322 -27.62 -0.02 -14.01
N ASP A 323 -28.23 0.76 -14.88
CA ASP A 323 -29.67 1.03 -14.86
C ASP A 323 -30.51 -0.24 -14.90
N GLY A 324 -31.61 -0.24 -14.14
CA GLY A 324 -32.60 -1.30 -14.13
C GLY A 324 -32.29 -2.49 -13.22
N TYR A 325 -31.17 -2.48 -12.47
CA TYR A 325 -30.82 -3.51 -11.49
C TYR A 325 -31.23 -3.10 -10.07
N SER A 326 -31.88 -4.02 -9.36
CA SER A 326 -32.22 -3.87 -7.95
C SER A 326 -32.33 -5.24 -7.28
N ILE A 327 -32.39 -5.29 -5.96
CA ILE A 327 -32.58 -6.53 -5.20
C ILE A 327 -33.89 -7.23 -5.57
N ASP A 328 -34.95 -6.48 -5.92
CA ASP A 328 -36.25 -7.02 -6.23
C ASP A 328 -36.33 -7.71 -7.59
N ASN A 329 -35.44 -7.35 -8.54
CA ASN A 329 -35.49 -7.88 -9.91
C ASN A 329 -34.22 -8.59 -10.37
N ILE A 330 -33.15 -8.61 -9.57
CA ILE A 330 -31.85 -9.21 -9.95
C ILE A 330 -31.99 -10.65 -10.43
N ARG A 331 -32.97 -11.37 -9.92
CA ARG A 331 -33.28 -12.74 -10.30
C ARG A 331 -33.50 -12.89 -11.80
N ASP A 332 -34.14 -11.95 -12.48
CA ASP A 332 -34.42 -11.97 -13.90
C ASP A 332 -33.17 -11.86 -14.78
N TYR A 333 -32.08 -11.41 -14.18
CA TYR A 333 -30.78 -11.17 -14.83
C TYR A 333 -29.74 -12.27 -14.57
N VAL A 334 -30.11 -13.37 -13.90
CA VAL A 334 -29.22 -14.52 -13.69
C VAL A 334 -29.25 -15.43 -14.93
N VAL A 335 -28.07 -15.85 -15.38
CA VAL A 335 -27.90 -16.77 -16.50
C VAL A 335 -28.27 -18.18 -16.06
N GLY A 336 -29.15 -18.84 -16.84
CA GLY A 336 -29.49 -20.26 -16.66
C GLY A 336 -30.43 -20.55 -15.49
N LEU A 337 -30.95 -19.56 -14.78
CA LEU A 337 -31.80 -19.75 -13.60
C LEU A 337 -33.03 -20.60 -13.85
N ASN A 338 -33.68 -20.42 -15.01
CA ASN A 338 -34.88 -21.15 -15.39
C ASN A 338 -34.60 -22.36 -16.29
N THR A 339 -33.34 -22.76 -16.45
CA THR A 339 -32.99 -23.97 -17.23
C THR A 339 -33.47 -25.20 -16.47
N PRO A 340 -34.35 -26.02 -17.05
CA PRO A 340 -34.87 -27.16 -16.32
C PRO A 340 -33.84 -28.28 -16.18
N VAL A 341 -33.90 -28.98 -15.06
CA VAL A 341 -33.15 -30.22 -14.78
C VAL A 341 -34.13 -31.40 -14.64
N GLU A 342 -33.66 -32.59 -14.96
CA GLU A 342 -34.46 -33.82 -14.87
C GLU A 342 -34.38 -34.41 -13.46
N LEU A 343 -35.51 -34.66 -12.83
CA LEU A 343 -35.65 -35.36 -11.56
C LEU A 343 -35.57 -36.88 -11.72
N ALA A 344 -35.46 -37.61 -10.61
CA ALA A 344 -35.38 -39.08 -10.62
C ALA A 344 -36.62 -39.80 -11.24
N ASP A 345 -37.78 -39.15 -11.25
CA ASP A 345 -39.01 -39.63 -11.86
C ASP A 345 -39.19 -39.22 -13.33
N GLY A 346 -38.21 -38.54 -13.93
CA GLY A 346 -38.27 -38.00 -15.29
C GLY A 346 -38.96 -36.63 -15.41
N THR A 347 -39.43 -36.03 -14.31
CA THR A 347 -40.03 -34.69 -14.30
C THR A 347 -38.99 -33.63 -14.54
N MET A 348 -39.28 -32.63 -15.37
CA MET A 348 -38.42 -31.48 -15.62
C MET A 348 -38.83 -30.32 -14.74
N THR A 349 -37.88 -29.74 -13.98
CA THR A 349 -38.14 -28.58 -13.10
C THR A 349 -36.96 -27.61 -13.13
N PRO A 350 -37.17 -26.29 -12.98
CA PRO A 350 -36.07 -25.37 -12.70
C PRO A 350 -35.35 -25.77 -11.42
N MET A 351 -34.02 -25.76 -11.47
CA MET A 351 -33.16 -26.05 -10.30
C MET A 351 -33.19 -24.91 -9.28
N ILE A 352 -33.39 -25.26 -8.02
CA ILE A 352 -33.13 -24.34 -6.90
C ILE A 352 -31.63 -24.46 -6.51
N ASN A 353 -30.89 -23.40 -6.71
CA ASN A 353 -29.45 -23.41 -6.36
C ASN A 353 -29.22 -22.80 -4.99
N PHE A 354 -28.92 -23.64 -4.01
CA PHE A 354 -28.50 -23.28 -2.65
C PHE A 354 -27.03 -23.65 -2.38
N ASP A 355 -26.19 -23.71 -3.42
CA ASP A 355 -24.74 -23.94 -3.28
C ASP A 355 -23.89 -22.74 -3.74
N ASN A 356 -24.38 -21.50 -3.46
CA ASN A 356 -23.73 -20.27 -3.92
C ASN A 356 -22.39 -19.99 -3.20
N ALA A 357 -22.19 -20.46 -1.97
CA ALA A 357 -20.91 -20.36 -1.28
C ALA A 357 -19.80 -21.21 -1.94
N ALA A 358 -20.13 -22.16 -2.82
CA ALA A 358 -19.16 -22.86 -3.66
C ALA A 358 -18.82 -22.02 -4.90
N THR A 359 -19.83 -21.59 -5.65
CA THR A 359 -19.71 -20.70 -6.82
C THR A 359 -21.10 -20.14 -7.17
N THR A 360 -21.16 -18.92 -7.72
CA THR A 360 -22.41 -18.30 -8.16
C THR A 360 -22.60 -18.42 -9.69
N PRO A 361 -23.84 -18.44 -10.19
CA PRO A 361 -24.10 -18.31 -11.62
C PRO A 361 -23.73 -16.92 -12.12
N ALA A 362 -23.44 -16.77 -13.41
CA ALA A 362 -23.16 -15.48 -14.02
C ALA A 362 -24.41 -14.57 -14.05
N LEU A 363 -24.20 -13.27 -13.93
CA LEU A 363 -25.18 -12.26 -14.33
C LEU A 363 -25.13 -12.03 -15.84
N LYS A 364 -26.30 -11.70 -16.46
CA LYS A 364 -26.38 -11.42 -17.90
C LYS A 364 -25.47 -10.24 -18.28
N ALA A 365 -25.46 -9.16 -17.49
CA ALA A 365 -24.57 -8.03 -17.73
C ALA A 365 -23.11 -8.41 -17.77
N VAL A 366 -22.67 -9.32 -16.87
CA VAL A 366 -21.28 -9.81 -16.83
C VAL A 366 -20.94 -10.58 -18.11
N ARG A 367 -21.82 -11.51 -18.52
CA ARG A 367 -21.65 -12.27 -19.76
C ARG A 367 -21.59 -11.35 -20.98
N ASP A 368 -22.51 -10.38 -21.05
CA ASP A 368 -22.65 -9.50 -22.20
C ASP A 368 -21.47 -8.54 -22.31
N ALA A 369 -21.01 -7.96 -21.20
CA ALA A 369 -19.81 -7.14 -21.16
C ALA A 369 -18.55 -7.89 -21.63
N ILE A 370 -18.38 -9.16 -21.23
CA ILE A 370 -17.27 -9.98 -21.73
C ILE A 370 -17.38 -10.18 -23.24
N ASN A 371 -18.57 -10.47 -23.77
CA ASN A 371 -18.75 -10.67 -25.20
C ASN A 371 -18.48 -9.40 -26.01
N GLU A 372 -18.90 -8.23 -25.52
CA GLU A 372 -18.65 -6.92 -26.13
C GLU A 372 -17.15 -6.61 -26.15
N GLU A 373 -16.47 -6.80 -25.02
CA GLU A 373 -15.02 -6.52 -24.91
C GLU A 373 -14.15 -7.43 -25.76
N LEU A 374 -14.59 -8.67 -26.05
CA LEU A 374 -13.86 -9.57 -26.94
C LEU A 374 -13.81 -9.05 -28.38
N GLU A 375 -14.76 -8.24 -28.84
CA GLU A 375 -14.71 -7.59 -30.16
C GLU A 375 -13.55 -6.57 -30.27
N MET A 376 -13.15 -5.96 -29.14
CA MET A 376 -12.06 -5.00 -29.05
C MET A 376 -10.79 -5.57 -28.43
N TYR A 377 -10.73 -6.89 -28.22
CA TYR A 377 -9.60 -7.54 -27.57
C TYR A 377 -8.29 -7.38 -28.34
N GLY A 378 -7.24 -7.03 -27.61
CA GLY A 378 -5.86 -6.93 -28.08
C GLY A 378 -4.83 -7.32 -26.99
N SER A 379 -3.56 -7.19 -27.31
CA SER A 379 -2.46 -7.50 -26.39
C SER A 379 -2.41 -6.49 -25.25
N ILE A 380 -2.50 -6.93 -24.00
CA ILE A 380 -2.51 -6.06 -22.82
C ILE A 380 -1.08 -5.65 -22.45
N GLY A 381 -0.87 -4.34 -22.28
CA GLY A 381 0.38 -3.74 -21.80
C GLY A 381 1.59 -3.88 -22.74
N ARG A 382 1.42 -4.34 -24.00
CA ARG A 382 2.53 -4.67 -24.90
C ARG A 382 2.34 -4.24 -26.35
N GLY A 383 1.32 -3.46 -26.68
CA GLY A 383 1.04 -3.06 -28.05
C GLY A 383 0.70 -1.60 -28.17
N PHE A 384 0.77 -1.09 -29.42
CA PHE A 384 0.42 0.27 -29.79
C PHE A 384 -0.77 0.33 -30.76
N SER A 385 -1.50 -0.79 -30.92
CA SER A 385 -2.73 -0.79 -31.70
C SER A 385 -3.91 -0.30 -30.89
N GLN A 386 -4.95 0.23 -31.55
CA GLN A 386 -6.14 0.72 -30.90
C GLN A 386 -6.78 -0.32 -29.98
N LYS A 387 -6.88 -1.58 -30.44
CA LYS A 387 -7.41 -2.69 -29.63
C LYS A 387 -6.52 -3.02 -28.43
N SER A 388 -5.18 -2.94 -28.59
CA SER A 388 -4.26 -3.19 -27.51
C SER A 388 -4.33 -2.12 -26.43
N ASN A 389 -4.44 -0.84 -26.83
CA ASN A 389 -4.62 0.26 -25.91
C ASN A 389 -5.94 0.14 -25.18
N HIS A 390 -7.07 -0.08 -25.91
CA HIS A 390 -8.39 -0.29 -25.32
C HIS A 390 -8.39 -1.42 -24.26
N SER A 391 -7.87 -2.61 -24.62
CA SER A 391 -7.81 -3.71 -23.65
C SER A 391 -6.92 -3.41 -22.45
N THR A 392 -5.86 -2.63 -22.62
CA THR A 392 -4.98 -2.21 -21.54
C THR A 392 -5.68 -1.22 -20.62
N ASP A 393 -6.40 -0.24 -21.17
CA ASP A 393 -7.12 0.76 -20.42
C ASP A 393 -8.27 0.11 -19.61
N VAL A 394 -9.05 -0.77 -20.22
CA VAL A 394 -10.09 -1.54 -19.50
C VAL A 394 -9.48 -2.40 -18.39
N TYR A 395 -8.39 -3.12 -18.69
CA TYR A 395 -7.71 -3.95 -17.71
C TYR A 395 -7.23 -3.16 -16.49
N ASN A 396 -6.71 -1.95 -16.72
CA ASN A 396 -6.26 -1.09 -15.63
C ASN A 396 -7.43 -0.42 -14.89
N SER A 397 -8.47 0.04 -15.60
CA SER A 397 -9.63 0.70 -14.96
C SER A 397 -10.38 -0.22 -13.98
N VAL A 398 -10.38 -1.53 -14.21
CA VAL A 398 -10.98 -2.48 -13.26
C VAL A 398 -10.20 -2.53 -11.93
N ARG A 399 -8.88 -2.20 -11.91
CA ARG A 399 -8.13 -2.07 -10.64
C ARG A 399 -8.69 -0.94 -9.78
N ASP A 400 -8.96 0.20 -10.43
CA ASP A 400 -9.54 1.36 -9.75
C ASP A 400 -10.92 1.02 -9.19
N LYS A 401 -11.75 0.26 -9.94
CA LYS A 401 -13.04 -0.26 -9.45
C LYS A 401 -12.88 -1.18 -8.23
N VAL A 402 -11.87 -2.05 -8.24
CA VAL A 402 -11.59 -2.95 -7.10
C VAL A 402 -11.16 -2.15 -5.88
N LEU A 403 -10.24 -1.19 -6.03
CA LEU A 403 -9.79 -0.33 -4.92
C LEU A 403 -10.95 0.49 -4.36
N GLU A 404 -11.78 1.06 -5.23
CA GLU A 404 -12.98 1.82 -4.85
C GLU A 404 -14.00 0.94 -4.10
N PHE A 405 -14.30 -0.26 -4.62
CA PHE A 405 -15.28 -1.19 -4.04
C PHE A 405 -14.91 -1.61 -2.60
N PHE A 406 -13.62 -1.72 -2.32
CA PHE A 406 -13.10 -2.08 -1.00
C PHE A 406 -12.60 -0.88 -0.19
N THR A 407 -12.93 0.35 -0.57
CA THR A 407 -12.54 1.56 0.16
C THR A 407 -11.03 1.59 0.45
N ALA A 408 -10.22 1.21 -0.55
CA ALA A 408 -8.77 1.19 -0.46
C ALA A 408 -8.17 2.51 -0.97
N ASP A 409 -7.22 3.10 -0.23
CA ASP A 409 -6.51 4.30 -0.67
C ASP A 409 -5.50 3.96 -1.78
N PRO A 410 -5.64 4.47 -3.02
CA PRO A 410 -4.76 4.16 -4.13
C PRO A 410 -3.31 4.66 -3.96
N ASP A 411 -3.03 5.52 -2.97
CA ASP A 411 -1.67 5.94 -2.62
C ASP A 411 -0.97 4.91 -1.73
N LEU A 412 -1.73 4.10 -0.98
CA LEU A 412 -1.22 3.07 -0.09
C LEU A 412 -1.31 1.68 -0.70
N TYR A 413 -2.44 1.39 -1.37
CA TYR A 413 -2.77 0.05 -1.86
C TYR A 413 -2.67 -0.07 -3.36
N THR A 414 -2.37 -1.27 -3.80
CA THR A 414 -2.51 -1.70 -5.19
C THR A 414 -3.33 -2.97 -5.28
N CYS A 415 -3.82 -3.26 -6.50
CA CYS A 415 -4.57 -4.48 -6.80
C CYS A 415 -3.83 -5.27 -7.88
N PHE A 416 -3.54 -6.56 -7.65
CA PHE A 416 -3.10 -7.47 -8.70
C PHE A 416 -4.07 -8.64 -8.88
N TYR A 417 -4.23 -9.07 -10.14
CA TYR A 417 -5.19 -10.11 -10.49
C TYR A 417 -4.64 -11.52 -10.28
N VAL A 418 -5.52 -12.40 -9.86
CA VAL A 418 -5.24 -13.81 -9.58
C VAL A 418 -6.35 -14.69 -10.16
N ASN A 419 -6.11 -16.01 -10.25
CA ASN A 419 -7.14 -16.94 -10.76
C ASN A 419 -8.23 -17.25 -9.71
N SER A 420 -7.90 -17.12 -8.43
CA SER A 420 -8.80 -17.35 -7.29
C SER A 420 -8.16 -16.86 -5.99
N THR A 421 -8.93 -16.83 -4.91
CA THR A 421 -8.40 -16.58 -3.56
C THR A 421 -7.25 -17.55 -3.20
N THR A 422 -7.35 -18.82 -3.59
CA THR A 422 -6.28 -19.80 -3.36
C THR A 422 -4.97 -19.39 -4.04
N ASP A 423 -5.02 -18.91 -5.30
CA ASP A 423 -3.86 -18.39 -6.02
C ASP A 423 -3.30 -17.14 -5.30
N GLY A 424 -4.18 -16.21 -4.89
CA GLY A 424 -3.79 -15.00 -4.17
C GLY A 424 -3.10 -15.28 -2.85
N LEU A 425 -3.67 -16.15 -2.01
CA LEU A 425 -3.09 -16.53 -0.72
C LEU A 425 -1.75 -17.26 -0.87
N ASN A 426 -1.59 -18.13 -1.88
CA ASN A 426 -0.30 -18.77 -2.16
C ASN A 426 0.75 -17.76 -2.62
N LYS A 427 0.39 -16.78 -3.46
CA LYS A 427 1.30 -15.70 -3.88
C LYS A 427 1.72 -14.83 -2.70
N LEU A 428 0.76 -14.46 -1.82
CA LEU A 428 1.08 -13.73 -0.59
C LEU A 428 1.99 -14.53 0.34
N ALA A 429 1.67 -15.81 0.55
CA ALA A 429 2.51 -16.67 1.39
C ALA A 429 3.93 -16.83 0.80
N SER A 430 4.07 -16.91 -0.52
CA SER A 430 5.38 -16.97 -1.18
C SER A 430 6.16 -15.67 -1.06
N ALA A 431 5.48 -14.52 -1.09
CA ALA A 431 6.11 -13.21 -0.99
C ALA A 431 6.49 -12.88 0.46
N LEU A 432 5.56 -13.07 1.41
CA LEU A 432 5.70 -12.58 2.79
C LEU A 432 6.50 -13.51 3.71
N ILE A 433 6.57 -14.82 3.39
CA ILE A 433 7.33 -15.78 4.21
C ILE A 433 8.74 -15.90 3.66
N GLU A 434 9.72 -15.57 4.48
CA GLU A 434 11.15 -15.55 4.13
C GLU A 434 11.91 -16.76 4.70
N SER A 435 11.34 -17.42 5.72
CA SER A 435 11.97 -18.52 6.43
C SER A 435 10.94 -19.56 6.93
N GLU A 436 11.31 -20.84 6.97
CA GLU A 436 10.55 -21.89 7.64
C GLU A 436 10.38 -21.63 9.15
N ASP A 437 11.19 -20.73 9.72
CA ASP A 437 11.11 -20.32 11.12
C ASP A 437 10.14 -19.16 11.35
N ASP A 438 9.66 -18.48 10.31
CA ASP A 438 8.60 -17.47 10.42
C ASP A 438 7.35 -18.11 11.04
N LEU A 439 6.59 -17.31 11.78
CA LEU A 439 5.40 -17.77 12.48
C LEU A 439 4.15 -17.07 11.98
N VAL A 440 3.17 -17.83 11.52
CA VAL A 440 1.84 -17.37 11.17
C VAL A 440 0.84 -17.77 12.23
N LEU A 441 0.05 -16.80 12.68
CA LEU A 441 -1.13 -17.06 13.51
C LEU A 441 -2.36 -17.07 12.59
N THR A 442 -3.11 -18.16 12.63
CA THR A 442 -4.38 -18.28 11.93
C THR A 442 -5.47 -18.80 12.87
N THR A 443 -6.65 -19.12 12.35
CA THR A 443 -7.76 -19.60 13.18
C THR A 443 -8.19 -21.02 12.81
N ARG A 444 -9.07 -21.62 13.63
CA ARG A 444 -9.61 -22.94 13.35
C ARG A 444 -10.77 -22.95 12.35
N ILE A 445 -11.26 -21.78 11.94
CA ILE A 445 -12.37 -21.68 10.99
C ILE A 445 -11.95 -21.70 9.53
N GLU A 446 -10.65 -21.68 9.24
CA GLU A 446 -10.13 -21.36 7.92
C GLU A 446 -10.51 -22.38 6.84
N HIS A 447 -10.77 -21.84 5.66
CA HIS A 447 -10.75 -22.61 4.43
C HIS A 447 -9.34 -23.16 4.18
N HIS A 448 -9.20 -24.35 3.58
CA HIS A 448 -7.91 -24.97 3.28
C HIS A 448 -6.94 -24.05 2.53
N ALA A 449 -7.46 -23.13 1.70
CA ALA A 449 -6.62 -22.16 1.01
C ALA A 449 -5.88 -21.21 1.96
N ASN A 450 -6.54 -20.84 3.07
CA ASN A 450 -5.97 -19.94 4.09
C ASN A 450 -5.28 -20.69 5.26
N ASP A 451 -5.20 -22.00 5.21
CA ASP A 451 -4.46 -22.86 6.13
C ASP A 451 -3.21 -23.44 5.46
N LEU A 452 -3.39 -24.17 4.35
CA LEU A 452 -2.31 -24.94 3.74
C LEU A 452 -1.26 -24.06 3.04
N SER A 453 -1.65 -22.89 2.52
CA SER A 453 -0.70 -21.94 1.93
C SER A 453 0.42 -21.53 2.90
N TRP A 454 0.11 -21.45 4.19
CA TRP A 454 1.05 -21.12 5.25
C TRP A 454 1.77 -22.36 5.79
N ARG A 455 1.03 -23.44 6.10
CA ARG A 455 1.57 -24.68 6.70
C ARG A 455 2.67 -25.34 5.88
N GLU A 456 2.62 -25.19 4.56
CA GLU A 456 3.63 -25.76 3.65
C GLU A 456 4.89 -24.90 3.54
N ARG A 457 4.91 -23.71 4.18
CA ARG A 457 6.03 -22.75 4.07
C ARG A 457 6.68 -22.38 5.39
N CYS A 458 5.94 -22.38 6.50
CA CYS A 458 6.43 -21.90 7.78
C CYS A 458 5.71 -22.55 8.97
N LYS A 459 6.02 -22.09 10.18
CA LYS A 459 5.32 -22.51 11.40
C LYS A 459 3.96 -21.84 11.50
N VAL A 460 2.94 -22.59 11.94
CA VAL A 460 1.58 -22.06 12.10
C VAL A 460 1.05 -22.40 13.49
N ILE A 461 0.47 -21.41 14.16
CA ILE A 461 -0.31 -21.56 15.38
C ILE A 461 -1.76 -21.14 15.15
N TYR A 462 -2.66 -21.61 15.98
CA TYR A 462 -4.09 -21.48 15.73
C TYR A 462 -4.83 -20.93 16.94
N ALA A 463 -5.60 -19.87 16.71
CA ALA A 463 -6.60 -19.42 17.66
C ALA A 463 -7.83 -20.33 17.63
N GLU A 464 -8.36 -20.63 18.80
CA GLU A 464 -9.48 -21.54 18.97
C GLU A 464 -10.84 -20.86 18.77
N VAL A 465 -11.89 -21.66 18.71
CA VAL A 465 -13.27 -21.24 18.61
C VAL A 465 -14.06 -21.60 19.87
N ASP A 466 -15.12 -20.85 20.15
CA ASP A 466 -16.04 -21.15 21.21
C ASP A 466 -16.96 -22.36 20.90
N GLU A 467 -17.85 -22.73 21.84
CA GLU A 467 -18.79 -23.83 21.68
C GLU A 467 -19.79 -23.64 20.53
N LYS A 468 -20.03 -22.41 20.09
CA LYS A 468 -20.90 -22.06 18.95
C LYS A 468 -20.09 -21.97 17.64
N GLY A 469 -18.76 -22.05 17.70
CA GLY A 469 -17.86 -21.98 16.55
C GLY A 469 -17.41 -20.56 16.19
N ARG A 470 -17.61 -19.54 17.04
CA ARG A 470 -17.05 -18.21 16.85
C ARG A 470 -15.60 -18.16 17.25
N VAL A 471 -14.80 -17.37 16.56
CA VAL A 471 -13.40 -17.12 16.89
C VAL A 471 -13.29 -16.45 18.26
N ILE A 472 -12.37 -16.93 19.09
CA ILE A 472 -12.07 -16.36 20.42
C ILE A 472 -10.98 -15.29 20.24
N TYR A 473 -11.36 -14.02 20.18
CA TYR A 473 -10.41 -12.90 19.98
C TYR A 473 -9.38 -12.78 21.10
N ASP A 474 -9.76 -13.07 22.35
CA ASP A 474 -8.84 -13.06 23.49
C ASP A 474 -7.75 -14.14 23.34
N ASP A 475 -8.01 -15.21 22.60
CA ASP A 475 -7.01 -16.24 22.29
C ASP A 475 -6.04 -15.76 21.20
N ILE A 476 -6.54 -14.97 20.20
CA ILE A 476 -5.68 -14.30 19.23
C ILE A 476 -4.70 -13.36 19.96
N GLU A 477 -5.21 -12.49 20.83
CA GLU A 477 -4.38 -11.55 21.58
C GLU A 477 -3.35 -12.25 22.46
N ARG A 478 -3.75 -13.29 23.19
CA ARG A 478 -2.84 -14.11 23.99
C ARG A 478 -1.72 -14.72 23.15
N LEU A 479 -2.06 -15.29 22.00
CA LEU A 479 -1.07 -15.92 21.11
C LEU A 479 -0.10 -14.89 20.51
N LEU A 480 -0.56 -13.70 20.21
CA LEU A 480 0.29 -12.58 19.79
C LEU A 480 1.25 -12.13 20.89
N GLN A 481 0.78 -12.08 22.15
CA GLN A 481 1.61 -11.73 23.32
C GLN A 481 2.70 -12.78 23.61
N GLU A 482 2.38 -14.05 23.44
CA GLU A 482 3.27 -15.16 23.78
C GLU A 482 4.28 -15.50 22.70
N ASN A 483 4.09 -15.00 21.45
CA ASN A 483 4.87 -15.42 20.29
C ASN A 483 5.28 -14.23 19.42
N ASN A 484 6.39 -14.37 18.70
CA ASN A 484 6.80 -13.41 17.66
C ASN A 484 6.13 -13.78 16.35
N VAL A 485 4.88 -13.35 16.18
CA VAL A 485 4.08 -13.61 14.99
C VAL A 485 4.46 -12.62 13.89
N LYS A 486 4.70 -13.10 12.67
CA LYS A 486 4.97 -12.27 11.49
C LYS A 486 3.68 -11.89 10.76
N ILE A 487 2.76 -12.86 10.61
CA ILE A 487 1.50 -12.70 9.88
C ILE A 487 0.35 -13.23 10.73
N VAL A 488 -0.74 -12.48 10.80
CA VAL A 488 -2.06 -12.99 11.22
C VAL A 488 -2.89 -13.21 9.96
N SER A 489 -3.38 -14.42 9.75
CA SER A 489 -4.21 -14.73 8.58
C SER A 489 -5.59 -15.24 9.01
N ILE A 490 -6.66 -14.58 8.57
CA ILE A 490 -8.03 -14.86 9.01
C ILE A 490 -9.04 -14.73 7.87
N SER A 491 -10.05 -15.60 7.83
CA SER A 491 -11.20 -15.44 6.94
C SER A 491 -12.14 -14.32 7.43
N ALA A 492 -12.55 -13.43 6.53
CA ALA A 492 -13.52 -12.37 6.87
C ALA A 492 -14.91 -12.97 7.18
N ALA A 493 -15.27 -14.06 6.48
CA ALA A 493 -16.50 -14.79 6.75
C ALA A 493 -16.31 -16.30 6.58
N SER A 494 -16.89 -17.09 7.47
CA SER A 494 -16.81 -18.56 7.42
C SER A 494 -17.69 -19.13 6.32
N ASN A 495 -17.12 -19.99 5.49
CA ASN A 495 -17.86 -20.77 4.49
C ASN A 495 -18.63 -21.94 5.08
N VAL A 496 -18.57 -22.19 6.38
CA VAL A 496 -19.27 -23.26 7.10
C VAL A 496 -20.46 -22.71 7.88
N THR A 497 -20.24 -21.76 8.79
CA THR A 497 -21.28 -21.23 9.68
C THR A 497 -21.83 -19.88 9.23
N GLY A 498 -21.16 -19.24 8.26
CA GLY A 498 -21.50 -17.90 7.81
C GLY A 498 -21.05 -16.77 8.75
N TYR A 499 -20.41 -17.06 9.87
CA TYR A 499 -19.96 -16.01 10.78
C TYR A 499 -19.02 -15.02 10.11
N VAL A 500 -19.28 -13.75 10.31
CA VAL A 500 -18.42 -12.63 9.91
C VAL A 500 -17.52 -12.26 11.09
N ASN A 501 -16.22 -12.21 10.84
CA ASN A 501 -15.24 -11.84 11.84
C ASN A 501 -14.97 -10.33 11.82
N ASP A 502 -14.69 -9.77 12.98
CA ASP A 502 -14.23 -8.40 13.16
C ASP A 502 -12.73 -8.32 12.84
N VAL A 503 -12.43 -8.25 11.52
CA VAL A 503 -11.05 -8.29 11.02
C VAL A 503 -10.28 -7.01 11.32
N HIS A 504 -10.94 -5.86 11.46
CA HIS A 504 -10.32 -4.61 11.87
C HIS A 504 -9.83 -4.65 13.31
N ARG A 505 -10.62 -5.24 14.22
CA ARG A 505 -10.15 -5.54 15.57
C ARG A 505 -8.93 -6.46 15.58
N VAL A 506 -8.89 -7.45 14.67
CA VAL A 506 -7.74 -8.36 14.55
C VAL A 506 -6.54 -7.65 13.95
N ALA A 507 -6.73 -6.75 12.96
CA ALA A 507 -5.68 -5.92 12.38
C ALA A 507 -5.01 -5.08 13.47
N LYS A 508 -5.80 -4.37 14.26
CA LYS A 508 -5.30 -3.56 15.37
C LYS A 508 -4.48 -4.37 16.38
N MET A 509 -4.96 -5.56 16.73
CA MET A 509 -4.18 -6.46 17.59
C MET A 509 -2.88 -6.91 16.92
N ALA A 510 -2.91 -7.29 15.63
CA ALA A 510 -1.73 -7.72 14.89
C ALA A 510 -0.67 -6.61 14.85
N HIS A 511 -1.05 -5.40 14.47
CA HIS A 511 -0.16 -4.24 14.36
C HIS A 511 0.45 -3.84 15.71
N GLN A 512 -0.30 -3.93 16.81
CA GLN A 512 0.23 -3.68 18.17
C GLN A 512 1.40 -4.59 18.53
N TYR A 513 1.45 -5.81 17.97
CA TYR A 513 2.52 -6.78 18.19
C TYR A 513 3.49 -6.89 17.01
N GLY A 514 3.41 -5.98 16.02
CA GLY A 514 4.30 -5.90 14.87
C GLY A 514 4.06 -6.94 13.80
N ALA A 515 2.91 -7.62 13.81
CA ALA A 515 2.49 -8.56 12.79
C ALA A 515 1.65 -7.85 11.71
N GLN A 516 1.72 -8.31 10.46
CA GLN A 516 0.81 -7.90 9.38
C GLN A 516 -0.42 -8.80 9.34
N ILE A 517 -1.51 -8.29 8.72
CA ILE A 517 -2.75 -9.05 8.56
C ILE A 517 -3.03 -9.41 7.10
N VAL A 518 -3.40 -10.68 6.87
CA VAL A 518 -3.91 -11.19 5.59
C VAL A 518 -5.33 -11.69 5.78
N VAL A 519 -6.26 -11.17 5.00
CA VAL A 519 -7.68 -11.52 5.10
C VAL A 519 -8.13 -12.34 3.88
N ASP A 520 -8.67 -13.54 4.14
CA ASP A 520 -9.41 -14.31 3.12
C ASP A 520 -10.83 -13.76 2.99
N GLY A 521 -11.06 -13.02 1.91
CA GLY A 521 -12.34 -12.40 1.58
C GLY A 521 -13.28 -13.23 0.74
N ALA A 522 -12.95 -14.51 0.45
CA ALA A 522 -13.66 -15.31 -0.54
C ALA A 522 -15.18 -15.42 -0.31
N GLN A 523 -15.65 -15.37 0.92
CA GLN A 523 -17.08 -15.44 1.24
C GLN A 523 -17.73 -14.07 1.44
N ILE A 524 -17.01 -13.08 2.00
CA ILE A 524 -17.62 -11.80 2.37
C ILE A 524 -18.01 -10.96 1.16
N VAL A 525 -17.24 -11.02 0.07
CA VAL A 525 -17.27 -10.07 -1.06
C VAL A 525 -18.60 -9.97 -1.82
N ALA A 526 -19.44 -11.00 -1.78
CA ALA A 526 -20.75 -11.00 -2.45
C ALA A 526 -21.93 -10.78 -1.50
N HIS A 527 -21.67 -10.66 -0.18
CA HIS A 527 -22.71 -10.73 0.85
C HIS A 527 -22.78 -9.48 1.71
N ARG A 528 -21.63 -8.81 1.94
CA ARG A 528 -21.51 -7.66 2.83
C ARG A 528 -20.48 -6.67 2.32
N LYS A 529 -20.69 -5.38 2.62
CA LYS A 529 -19.64 -4.37 2.40
C LYS A 529 -18.39 -4.75 3.20
N PHE A 530 -17.24 -4.66 2.55
CA PHE A 530 -15.93 -4.85 3.16
C PHE A 530 -15.06 -3.65 2.83
N GLU A 531 -14.31 -3.16 3.80
CA GLU A 531 -13.44 -2.00 3.66
C GLU A 531 -12.01 -2.41 4.03
N MET A 532 -11.04 -1.95 3.25
CA MET A 532 -9.61 -2.14 3.56
C MET A 532 -9.18 -1.22 4.69
N MET A 533 -9.72 -0.01 4.70
CA MET A 533 -9.46 0.99 5.72
C MET A 533 -10.56 0.93 6.77
N GLY A 534 -10.17 0.94 8.04
CA GLY A 534 -11.07 0.95 9.17
C GLY A 534 -11.50 2.36 9.56
N ASP A 535 -11.14 2.81 10.75
CA ASP A 535 -11.34 4.19 11.18
C ASP A 535 -10.28 5.08 10.52
N LEU A 536 -10.69 6.06 9.70
CA LEU A 536 -9.76 6.96 9.00
C LEU A 536 -8.84 7.75 9.94
N ASP A 537 -9.19 7.85 11.22
CA ASP A 537 -8.36 8.48 12.26
C ASP A 537 -7.45 7.46 12.99
N ASP A 538 -7.58 6.16 12.72
CA ASP A 538 -6.82 5.08 13.37
C ASP A 538 -6.26 4.06 12.36
N PRO A 539 -5.14 4.36 11.69
CA PRO A 539 -4.56 3.47 10.67
C PRO A 539 -4.08 2.11 11.22
N ASP A 540 -4.05 1.92 12.54
CA ASP A 540 -3.66 0.64 13.14
C ASP A 540 -4.71 -0.46 12.93
N ASP A 541 -5.94 -0.13 12.53
CA ASP A 541 -6.99 -1.11 12.23
C ASP A 541 -7.18 -1.38 10.72
N ASP A 542 -6.35 -0.80 9.86
CA ASP A 542 -6.34 -1.04 8.42
C ASP A 542 -5.90 -2.48 8.07
N ILE A 543 -6.43 -3.01 6.97
CA ILE A 543 -6.09 -4.36 6.48
C ILE A 543 -4.91 -4.29 5.53
N ASP A 544 -3.81 -5.02 5.81
CA ASP A 544 -2.62 -5.01 4.94
C ASP A 544 -2.85 -5.71 3.60
N PHE A 545 -3.51 -6.89 3.63
CA PHE A 545 -3.77 -7.72 2.44
C PHE A 545 -5.14 -8.38 2.49
N PHE A 546 -5.81 -8.38 1.34
CA PHE A 546 -7.13 -8.98 1.16
C PHE A 546 -7.19 -9.75 -0.16
N ALA A 547 -7.54 -11.02 -0.12
CA ALA A 547 -7.63 -11.88 -1.29
C ALA A 547 -9.06 -12.39 -1.51
N PHE A 548 -9.55 -12.35 -2.76
CA PHE A 548 -10.90 -12.79 -3.07
C PHE A 548 -11.04 -13.42 -4.47
N SER A 549 -12.19 -14.05 -4.74
CA SER A 549 -12.51 -14.74 -6.00
C SER A 549 -13.75 -14.16 -6.66
N ALA A 550 -13.66 -13.83 -7.94
CA ALA A 550 -14.76 -13.30 -8.73
C ALA A 550 -15.90 -14.33 -8.99
N HIS A 551 -15.58 -15.64 -9.01
CA HIS A 551 -16.58 -16.68 -9.26
C HIS A 551 -17.62 -16.81 -8.14
N LYS A 552 -17.42 -16.18 -7.00
CA LYS A 552 -18.42 -16.03 -5.92
C LYS A 552 -19.16 -14.70 -5.98
N MET A 553 -18.72 -13.80 -6.86
CA MET A 553 -19.32 -12.50 -7.14
C MET A 553 -20.05 -12.47 -8.49
N TYR A 554 -20.69 -13.57 -8.89
CA TYR A 554 -21.47 -13.67 -10.13
C TYR A 554 -20.65 -13.53 -11.42
N SER A 555 -19.33 -13.72 -11.36
CA SER A 555 -18.42 -13.74 -12.51
C SER A 555 -17.60 -15.05 -12.58
N PRO A 556 -18.21 -16.17 -13.04
CA PRO A 556 -17.58 -17.51 -13.03
C PRO A 556 -16.63 -17.74 -14.23
N TYR A 557 -15.81 -16.76 -14.58
CA TYR A 557 -14.90 -16.81 -15.74
C TYR A 557 -13.42 -16.98 -15.36
N GLY A 558 -13.17 -17.43 -14.14
CA GLY A 558 -11.84 -17.50 -13.57
C GLY A 558 -11.30 -16.09 -13.32
N GLY A 559 -10.98 -15.81 -12.10
CA GLY A 559 -10.49 -14.50 -11.74
C GLY A 559 -10.73 -14.22 -10.26
N GLY A 560 -10.07 -13.20 -9.81
CA GLY A 560 -10.07 -12.67 -8.48
C GLY A 560 -8.96 -11.65 -8.38
N ALA A 561 -8.76 -11.10 -7.21
CA ALA A 561 -7.68 -10.16 -6.99
C ALA A 561 -7.16 -10.25 -5.56
N VAL A 562 -5.96 -9.70 -5.40
CA VAL A 562 -5.40 -9.33 -4.11
C VAL A 562 -5.32 -7.81 -4.08
N VAL A 563 -5.87 -7.20 -3.04
CA VAL A 563 -5.62 -5.80 -2.67
C VAL A 563 -4.59 -5.83 -1.54
N GLY A 564 -3.53 -5.03 -1.65
CA GLY A 564 -2.47 -5.07 -0.66
C GLY A 564 -1.58 -3.84 -0.67
N LEU A 565 -0.83 -3.63 0.42
CA LEU A 565 0.08 -2.52 0.60
C LEU A 565 1.17 -2.51 -0.49
N THR A 566 1.19 -1.44 -1.29
CA THR A 566 2.08 -1.28 -2.44
C THR A 566 3.55 -1.35 -2.03
N ASN A 567 3.91 -0.69 -0.93
CA ASN A 567 5.30 -0.65 -0.46
C ASN A 567 5.78 -2.03 -0.03
N THR A 568 4.99 -2.75 0.78
CA THR A 568 5.33 -4.11 1.21
C THR A 568 5.49 -5.06 0.01
N LEU A 569 4.56 -5.01 -0.96
CA LEU A 569 4.66 -5.82 -2.17
C LEU A 569 5.92 -5.51 -2.99
N ASN A 570 6.39 -4.26 -2.99
CA ASN A 570 7.62 -3.86 -3.68
C ASN A 570 8.92 -4.29 -2.96
N GLU A 571 8.85 -4.56 -1.68
CA GLU A 571 9.98 -5.06 -0.88
C GLU A 571 10.19 -6.57 -1.04
N HIS A 572 9.17 -7.29 -1.53
CA HIS A 572 9.18 -8.75 -1.67
C HIS A 572 9.20 -9.20 -3.14
N MET A 573 9.56 -10.47 -3.35
CA MET A 573 9.62 -11.05 -4.68
C MET A 573 8.35 -11.86 -4.98
N PRO A 574 7.82 -11.78 -6.22
CA PRO A 574 6.65 -12.57 -6.61
C PRO A 574 6.97 -14.07 -6.69
N GLU A 575 5.93 -14.93 -6.60
CA GLU A 575 6.08 -16.39 -6.73
C GLU A 575 6.51 -16.82 -8.14
N PHE A 576 6.00 -16.14 -9.18
CA PHE A 576 6.24 -16.52 -10.58
C PHE A 576 7.04 -15.45 -11.30
N TYR A 577 8.04 -15.91 -12.07
CA TYR A 577 8.92 -15.07 -12.86
C TYR A 577 8.66 -15.27 -14.34
N GLY A 578 8.67 -14.21 -15.14
CA GLY A 578 8.49 -14.36 -16.59
C GLY A 578 8.11 -13.08 -17.33
N GLY A 579 7.62 -13.26 -18.54
CA GLY A 579 7.17 -12.15 -19.37
C GLY A 579 6.02 -11.39 -18.70
N GLY A 580 6.10 -10.06 -18.69
CA GLY A 580 5.13 -9.16 -18.01
C GLY A 580 5.70 -8.56 -16.74
N THR A 581 6.44 -9.33 -15.94
CA THR A 581 6.94 -8.94 -14.62
C THR A 581 8.27 -8.19 -14.63
N ILE A 582 8.95 -8.12 -15.78
CA ILE A 582 10.29 -7.56 -15.91
C ILE A 582 10.30 -6.25 -16.70
N THR A 583 11.20 -5.35 -16.33
CA THR A 583 11.53 -4.14 -17.10
C THR A 583 12.60 -4.45 -18.15
N VAL A 584 13.68 -5.14 -17.75
CA VAL A 584 14.78 -5.52 -18.62
C VAL A 584 15.47 -6.79 -18.10
N VAL A 585 15.98 -7.61 -19.02
CA VAL A 585 16.77 -8.82 -18.71
C VAL A 585 18.04 -8.79 -19.52
N GLY A 586 19.19 -8.98 -18.86
CA GLY A 586 20.48 -9.26 -19.47
C GLY A 586 20.83 -10.74 -19.37
N ASP A 587 22.01 -11.15 -19.85
CA ASP A 587 22.40 -12.55 -19.83
C ASP A 587 22.49 -13.17 -18.43
N TYR A 588 22.80 -12.34 -17.41
CA TYR A 588 23.03 -12.79 -16.03
C TYR A 588 22.40 -11.88 -14.97
N TRP A 589 21.53 -10.96 -15.37
CA TRP A 589 20.85 -10.02 -14.48
C TRP A 589 19.48 -9.63 -15.03
N GLN A 590 18.58 -9.19 -14.15
CA GLN A 590 17.23 -8.73 -14.50
C GLN A 590 16.79 -7.60 -13.57
N VAL A 591 15.87 -6.79 -14.09
CA VAL A 591 15.17 -5.77 -13.31
C VAL A 591 13.68 -6.05 -13.39
N TYR A 592 13.06 -6.29 -12.25
CA TYR A 592 11.62 -6.50 -12.14
C TYR A 592 10.88 -5.17 -12.14
N LYS A 593 9.62 -5.22 -12.53
CA LYS A 593 8.68 -4.10 -12.35
C LYS A 593 8.25 -4.02 -10.90
N SER A 594 7.66 -2.89 -10.53
CA SER A 594 6.94 -2.74 -9.26
C SER A 594 5.58 -3.46 -9.28
N ALA A 595 4.99 -3.68 -8.12
CA ALA A 595 3.59 -4.08 -7.99
C ALA A 595 2.68 -3.01 -8.66
N PRO A 596 1.56 -3.43 -9.26
CA PRO A 596 1.04 -4.79 -9.34
C PRO A 596 1.68 -5.66 -10.42
N ALA A 597 2.37 -5.09 -11.40
CA ALA A 597 2.85 -5.79 -12.60
C ALA A 597 3.86 -6.91 -12.29
N ALA A 598 4.63 -6.80 -11.21
CA ALA A 598 5.54 -7.84 -10.75
C ALA A 598 4.82 -9.15 -10.40
N TYR A 599 3.58 -9.07 -9.94
CA TYR A 599 2.78 -10.22 -9.48
C TYR A 599 1.90 -10.84 -10.56
N GLU A 600 1.92 -10.32 -11.80
CA GLU A 600 1.11 -10.74 -12.93
C GLU A 600 1.95 -11.30 -14.08
N ALA A 601 2.53 -12.48 -13.85
CA ALA A 601 3.35 -13.15 -14.84
C ALA A 601 2.52 -13.73 -15.99
N GLY A 602 3.00 -13.53 -17.23
CA GLY A 602 2.38 -14.10 -18.43
C GLY A 602 1.32 -13.20 -19.07
N SER A 603 0.42 -13.81 -19.85
CA SER A 603 -0.74 -13.13 -20.42
C SER A 603 -1.90 -13.20 -19.44
N PRO A 604 -2.55 -12.06 -19.10
CA PRO A 604 -3.58 -12.05 -18.07
C PRO A 604 -4.91 -12.64 -18.57
N ASN A 605 -5.76 -13.04 -17.62
CA ASN A 605 -7.13 -13.48 -17.87
C ASN A 605 -8.04 -12.26 -18.10
N TYR A 606 -8.02 -11.69 -19.30
CA TYR A 606 -8.82 -10.51 -19.63
C TYR A 606 -10.33 -10.71 -19.44
N PRO A 607 -10.96 -11.82 -19.92
CA PRO A 607 -12.38 -12.03 -19.68
C PRO A 607 -12.75 -12.09 -18.20
N GLY A 608 -11.90 -12.68 -17.37
CA GLY A 608 -12.11 -12.74 -15.92
C GLY A 608 -12.07 -11.36 -15.27
N VAL A 609 -11.17 -10.48 -15.72
CA VAL A 609 -11.04 -9.10 -15.23
C VAL A 609 -12.24 -8.25 -15.67
N VAL A 610 -12.62 -8.29 -16.94
CA VAL A 610 -13.83 -7.61 -17.45
C VAL A 610 -15.08 -8.04 -16.66
N GLY A 611 -15.23 -9.36 -16.49
CA GLY A 611 -16.36 -9.92 -15.73
C GLY A 611 -16.37 -9.47 -14.27
N LEU A 612 -15.21 -9.39 -13.61
CA LEU A 612 -15.09 -8.86 -12.26
C LEU A 612 -15.53 -7.38 -12.19
N GLY A 613 -15.02 -6.53 -13.09
CA GLY A 613 -15.39 -5.11 -13.13
C GLY A 613 -16.90 -4.91 -13.29
N LYS A 614 -17.53 -5.63 -14.22
CA LYS A 614 -18.99 -5.52 -14.43
C LYS A 614 -19.80 -6.12 -13.27
N ALA A 615 -19.30 -7.17 -12.60
CA ALA A 615 -19.93 -7.70 -11.39
C ALA A 615 -19.92 -6.69 -10.25
N ILE A 616 -18.83 -5.97 -10.08
CA ILE A 616 -18.72 -4.86 -9.10
C ILE A 616 -19.76 -3.78 -9.40
N ASP A 617 -19.86 -3.32 -10.66
CA ASP A 617 -20.86 -2.31 -11.06
C ASP A 617 -22.29 -2.73 -10.69
N VAL A 618 -22.68 -3.98 -11.02
CA VAL A 618 -24.03 -4.50 -10.75
C VAL A 618 -24.29 -4.65 -9.25
N ILE A 619 -23.35 -5.26 -8.50
CA ILE A 619 -23.50 -5.48 -7.04
C ILE A 619 -23.58 -4.14 -6.31
N SER A 620 -22.76 -3.18 -6.69
CA SER A 620 -22.79 -1.82 -6.12
C SER A 620 -24.09 -1.11 -6.44
N THR A 621 -24.62 -1.27 -7.65
CA THR A 621 -25.94 -0.73 -8.04
C THR A 621 -27.08 -1.34 -7.23
N VAL A 622 -27.04 -2.65 -7.00
CA VAL A 622 -28.05 -3.33 -6.15
C VAL A 622 -27.96 -2.84 -4.71
N GLY A 623 -26.73 -2.61 -4.23
CA GLY A 623 -26.42 -2.13 -2.87
C GLY A 623 -26.14 -3.26 -1.89
N MET A 624 -24.93 -3.24 -1.31
CA MET A 624 -24.46 -4.29 -0.37
C MET A 624 -25.32 -4.38 0.90
N ASP A 625 -25.83 -3.25 1.39
CA ASP A 625 -26.77 -3.16 2.52
C ASP A 625 -28.08 -3.88 2.24
N LYS A 626 -28.62 -3.74 1.03
CA LYS A 626 -29.86 -4.41 0.62
C LYS A 626 -29.64 -5.92 0.43
N ILE A 627 -28.48 -6.32 -0.08
CA ILE A 627 -28.08 -7.73 -0.20
C ILE A 627 -28.02 -8.37 1.19
N GLU A 628 -27.30 -7.75 2.13
CA GLU A 628 -27.21 -8.24 3.50
C GLU A 628 -28.58 -8.36 4.19
N ALA A 629 -29.43 -7.34 4.02
CA ALA A 629 -30.79 -7.36 4.60
C ALA A 629 -31.65 -8.48 4.01
N HIS A 630 -31.58 -8.70 2.69
CA HIS A 630 -32.27 -9.76 1.99
C HIS A 630 -31.83 -11.16 2.48
N GLU A 631 -30.55 -11.41 2.56
CA GLU A 631 -30.02 -12.69 3.04
C GLU A 631 -30.36 -12.99 4.50
N LYS A 632 -30.43 -11.98 5.37
CA LYS A 632 -30.87 -12.13 6.75
C LYS A 632 -32.30 -12.65 6.86
N VAL A 633 -33.20 -12.20 5.96
CA VAL A 633 -34.59 -12.70 5.88
C VAL A 633 -34.59 -14.19 5.50
N LEU A 634 -33.82 -14.57 4.46
CA LEU A 634 -33.74 -15.97 4.01
C LEU A 634 -33.12 -16.88 5.08
N ASN A 635 -32.04 -16.44 5.73
CA ASN A 635 -31.41 -17.16 6.83
C ASN A 635 -32.37 -17.42 7.98
N ARG A 636 -33.09 -16.39 8.43
CA ARG A 636 -34.06 -16.53 9.54
C ARG A 636 -35.16 -17.51 9.18
N LYS A 637 -35.75 -17.36 7.99
CA LYS A 637 -36.80 -18.24 7.50
C LYS A 637 -36.34 -19.71 7.42
N LEU A 638 -35.15 -19.95 6.89
CA LEU A 638 -34.60 -21.31 6.79
C LEU A 638 -34.33 -21.91 8.17
N ILE A 639 -33.68 -21.17 9.08
CA ILE A 639 -33.36 -21.63 10.43
C ILE A 639 -34.64 -21.97 11.19
N ASP A 640 -35.65 -21.11 11.15
CA ASP A 640 -36.90 -21.31 11.87
C ASP A 640 -37.68 -22.51 11.29
N GLY A 641 -37.67 -22.69 9.96
CA GLY A 641 -38.23 -23.86 9.33
C GLY A 641 -37.51 -25.17 9.66
N LEU A 642 -36.18 -25.19 9.63
CA LEU A 642 -35.38 -26.35 10.00
C LEU A 642 -35.61 -26.77 11.47
N LYS A 643 -35.78 -25.81 12.41
CA LYS A 643 -36.07 -26.11 13.82
C LYS A 643 -37.35 -26.91 14.02
N THR A 644 -38.27 -26.89 13.07
CA THR A 644 -39.52 -27.68 13.13
C THR A 644 -39.32 -29.15 12.76
N LEU A 645 -38.20 -29.51 12.13
CA LEU A 645 -37.92 -30.86 11.68
C LEU A 645 -37.37 -31.73 12.84
N PRO A 646 -37.78 -33.01 12.93
CA PRO A 646 -37.30 -33.91 13.97
C PRO A 646 -35.82 -34.24 13.78
N ASN A 647 -35.09 -34.36 14.89
CA ASN A 647 -33.69 -34.78 14.92
C ASN A 647 -32.71 -33.88 14.17
N VAL A 648 -33.10 -32.64 13.82
CA VAL A 648 -32.23 -31.68 13.16
C VAL A 648 -31.16 -31.18 14.15
N ILE A 649 -29.95 -31.01 13.64
CA ILE A 649 -28.82 -30.36 14.29
C ILE A 649 -28.42 -29.19 13.40
N ILE A 650 -28.59 -27.95 13.87
CA ILE A 650 -28.15 -26.74 13.14
C ILE A 650 -26.86 -26.25 13.79
N TYR A 651 -25.83 -26.03 13.00
CA TYR A 651 -24.52 -25.61 13.49
C TYR A 651 -24.41 -24.09 13.55
N GLY A 652 -23.78 -23.60 14.60
CA GLY A 652 -23.66 -22.19 14.91
C GLY A 652 -24.85 -21.64 15.67
N ASP A 653 -24.87 -20.31 15.93
CA ASP A 653 -25.95 -19.63 16.63
C ASP A 653 -27.21 -19.55 15.75
N THR A 654 -28.34 -19.94 16.30
CA THR A 654 -29.65 -19.90 15.66
C THR A 654 -30.54 -18.78 16.15
N GLU A 655 -30.15 -18.12 17.23
CA GLU A 655 -30.88 -16.99 17.83
C GLU A 655 -30.30 -15.65 17.35
N ASP A 656 -29.02 -15.43 17.57
CA ASP A 656 -28.31 -14.27 17.05
C ASP A 656 -27.61 -14.62 15.71
N ILE A 657 -28.15 -14.05 14.63
CA ILE A 657 -27.64 -14.20 13.26
C ILE A 657 -27.21 -12.86 12.66
N SER A 658 -27.04 -11.82 13.49
CA SER A 658 -26.69 -10.47 13.04
C SER A 658 -25.32 -10.42 12.35
N ASP A 659 -24.42 -11.31 12.77
CA ASP A 659 -23.04 -11.47 12.28
C ASP A 659 -22.89 -12.61 11.26
N LYS A 660 -23.94 -12.97 10.51
CA LYS A 660 -23.89 -14.07 9.53
C LYS A 660 -24.19 -13.61 8.11
N VAL A 661 -23.43 -14.13 7.15
CA VAL A 661 -23.78 -14.11 5.71
C VAL A 661 -24.77 -15.24 5.40
N GLY A 662 -25.30 -15.27 4.18
CA GLY A 662 -26.29 -16.20 3.68
C GLY A 662 -25.91 -17.69 3.68
N VAL A 663 -25.44 -18.23 4.82
CA VAL A 663 -24.96 -19.61 4.95
C VAL A 663 -25.58 -20.28 6.19
N VAL A 664 -26.19 -21.44 5.98
CA VAL A 664 -26.72 -22.29 7.05
C VAL A 664 -26.26 -23.74 6.87
N THR A 665 -25.69 -24.33 7.90
CA THR A 665 -25.25 -25.74 7.94
C THR A 665 -26.04 -26.54 8.94
N PHE A 666 -26.43 -27.74 8.57
CA PHE A 666 -27.21 -28.61 9.41
C PHE A 666 -26.94 -30.09 9.14
N ASN A 667 -27.40 -30.95 10.04
CA ASN A 667 -27.48 -32.40 9.91
C ASN A 667 -28.76 -32.94 10.55
N PHE A 668 -28.97 -34.23 10.40
CA PHE A 668 -29.92 -35.02 11.19
C PHE A 668 -29.15 -36.10 11.94
N SER A 669 -29.50 -36.31 13.23
CA SER A 669 -28.78 -37.27 14.06
C SER A 669 -29.00 -38.73 13.64
N ASP A 670 -30.01 -39.01 12.82
CA ASP A 670 -30.46 -40.35 12.42
C ASP A 670 -30.42 -40.58 10.89
N ILE A 671 -29.92 -39.65 10.10
CA ILE A 671 -29.84 -39.75 8.63
C ILE A 671 -28.45 -39.41 8.12
N ASN A 672 -27.94 -40.19 7.18
CA ASN A 672 -26.67 -39.92 6.52
C ASN A 672 -26.74 -38.61 5.70
N THR A 673 -25.84 -37.69 5.95
CA THR A 673 -25.71 -36.39 5.28
C THR A 673 -25.64 -36.52 3.75
N TYR A 674 -24.95 -37.55 3.24
CA TYR A 674 -24.86 -37.81 1.80
C TYR A 674 -26.23 -38.03 1.17
N LEU A 675 -27.08 -38.85 1.81
CA LEU A 675 -28.40 -39.16 1.31
C LEU A 675 -29.33 -37.96 1.33
N ILE A 676 -29.25 -37.09 2.33
CA ILE A 676 -30.05 -35.85 2.37
C ILE A 676 -29.75 -34.98 1.15
N SER A 677 -28.49 -34.67 0.87
CA SER A 677 -28.12 -33.85 -0.29
C SER A 677 -28.45 -34.51 -1.61
N GLN A 678 -28.27 -35.83 -1.73
CA GLN A 678 -28.64 -36.60 -2.92
C GLN A 678 -30.15 -36.56 -3.16
N LYS A 679 -30.98 -36.83 -2.14
CA LYS A 679 -32.45 -36.84 -2.27
C LYS A 679 -33.05 -35.46 -2.53
N LEU A 680 -32.45 -34.38 -2.00
CA LEU A 680 -32.81 -33.02 -2.35
C LEU A 680 -32.68 -32.75 -3.86
N SER A 681 -31.58 -33.21 -4.45
CA SER A 681 -31.36 -33.09 -5.90
C SER A 681 -32.30 -34.01 -6.70
N GLU A 682 -32.44 -35.29 -6.32
CA GLU A 682 -33.21 -36.28 -7.03
C GLU A 682 -34.72 -35.99 -7.04
N LEU A 683 -35.28 -35.54 -5.92
CA LEU A 683 -36.72 -35.37 -5.73
C LEU A 683 -37.21 -33.95 -5.94
N GLY A 684 -36.35 -32.95 -5.84
CA GLY A 684 -36.76 -31.55 -5.88
C GLY A 684 -35.94 -30.66 -6.79
N GLY A 685 -34.86 -31.16 -7.39
CA GLY A 685 -33.95 -30.35 -8.16
C GLY A 685 -33.26 -29.29 -7.31
N VAL A 686 -33.00 -29.56 -6.02
CA VAL A 686 -32.37 -28.62 -5.09
C VAL A 686 -30.89 -28.94 -4.96
N ALA A 687 -30.04 -28.03 -5.38
CA ALA A 687 -28.59 -28.12 -5.20
C ALA A 687 -28.19 -27.63 -3.82
N THR A 688 -27.50 -28.48 -3.07
CA THR A 688 -26.88 -28.15 -1.76
C THR A 688 -25.48 -28.71 -1.72
N ARG A 689 -24.63 -28.17 -0.87
CA ARG A 689 -23.30 -28.75 -0.63
C ARG A 689 -23.31 -29.70 0.55
N ARG A 690 -22.56 -30.81 0.45
CA ARG A 690 -22.32 -31.70 1.56
C ARG A 690 -20.83 -31.86 1.84
N GLY A 691 -20.47 -32.33 3.04
CA GLY A 691 -19.12 -32.68 3.44
C GLY A 691 -18.51 -31.65 4.39
N ALA A 692 -17.21 -31.45 4.28
CA ALA A 692 -16.47 -30.54 5.17
C ALA A 692 -16.09 -29.18 4.50
N PHE A 693 -16.57 -28.91 3.31
CA PHE A 693 -16.51 -27.61 2.60
C PHE A 693 -15.10 -27.01 2.52
N CYS A 694 -14.07 -27.87 2.39
CA CYS A 694 -12.65 -27.48 2.44
C CYS A 694 -12.25 -26.74 3.75
N ALA A 695 -12.90 -27.05 4.87
CA ALA A 695 -12.64 -26.55 6.21
C ALA A 695 -12.71 -27.69 7.23
N HIS A 696 -11.99 -28.80 6.96
CA HIS A 696 -12.04 -30.02 7.77
C HIS A 696 -11.81 -29.77 9.25
N PRO A 697 -10.75 -29.03 9.70
CA PRO A 697 -10.51 -28.82 11.13
C PRO A 697 -11.68 -28.14 11.84
N TYR A 698 -12.37 -27.23 11.17
CA TYR A 698 -13.52 -26.53 11.71
C TYR A 698 -14.76 -27.42 11.79
N VAL A 699 -15.08 -28.12 10.71
CA VAL A 699 -16.22 -29.05 10.66
C VAL A 699 -16.04 -30.17 11.70
N TRP A 700 -14.83 -30.71 11.86
CA TRP A 700 -14.54 -31.72 12.88
C TRP A 700 -14.80 -31.21 14.30
N ARG A 701 -14.40 -29.97 14.62
CA ARG A 701 -14.68 -29.36 15.93
C ARG A 701 -16.17 -29.20 16.19
N LEU A 702 -16.90 -28.66 15.23
CA LEU A 702 -18.35 -28.48 15.35
C LEU A 702 -19.12 -29.80 15.49
N MET A 703 -18.60 -30.90 14.92
CA MET A 703 -19.18 -32.23 14.99
C MET A 703 -18.64 -33.06 16.20
N GLY A 704 -17.67 -32.55 16.96
CA GLY A 704 -17.02 -33.31 18.04
C GLY A 704 -16.15 -34.48 17.56
N ILE A 705 -15.62 -34.43 16.33
CA ILE A 705 -14.76 -35.43 15.72
C ILE A 705 -13.32 -35.15 16.08
N THR A 706 -12.67 -36.13 16.74
CA THR A 706 -11.26 -36.03 17.11
C THR A 706 -10.35 -36.29 15.90
N ASP A 707 -9.08 -35.84 15.98
CA ASP A 707 -8.06 -36.10 14.95
C ASP A 707 -7.86 -37.61 14.71
N GLU A 708 -7.99 -38.44 15.74
CA GLU A 708 -7.86 -39.89 15.63
C GLU A 708 -8.99 -40.47 14.75
N ILE A 709 -10.23 -40.06 14.99
CA ILE A 709 -11.38 -40.42 14.14
C ILE A 709 -11.20 -39.88 12.73
N ALA A 710 -10.83 -38.63 12.59
CA ALA A 710 -10.62 -37.98 11.28
C ALA A 710 -9.60 -38.72 10.40
N ARG A 711 -8.51 -39.26 11.00
CA ARG A 711 -7.51 -40.05 10.29
C ARG A 711 -8.09 -41.33 9.66
N THR A 712 -9.14 -41.91 10.23
CA THR A 712 -9.81 -43.09 9.67
C THR A 712 -10.50 -42.79 8.32
N PHE A 713 -10.87 -41.54 8.07
CA PHE A 713 -11.49 -41.09 6.82
C PHE A 713 -10.53 -41.10 5.63
N ALA A 714 -9.22 -41.12 5.85
CA ALA A 714 -8.22 -41.12 4.78
C ALA A 714 -8.43 -42.23 3.73
N ASN A 715 -9.05 -43.36 4.12
CA ASN A 715 -9.35 -44.50 3.25
C ASN A 715 -10.85 -44.70 2.99
N CYS A 716 -11.70 -43.74 3.38
CA CYS A 716 -13.13 -43.82 3.17
C CYS A 716 -13.52 -43.29 1.79
N THR A 717 -14.60 -43.80 1.23
CA THR A 717 -15.27 -43.14 0.09
C THR A 717 -15.99 -41.87 0.59
N ASP A 718 -16.25 -40.94 -0.31
CA ASP A 718 -16.99 -39.70 0.02
C ASP A 718 -18.32 -39.95 0.73
N ALA A 719 -19.06 -41.00 0.34
CA ALA A 719 -20.33 -41.37 0.97
C ALA A 719 -20.21 -41.77 2.45
N ASN A 720 -19.03 -42.23 2.88
CA ASN A 720 -18.78 -42.71 4.21
C ASN A 720 -17.97 -41.72 5.08
N THR A 721 -17.62 -40.56 4.53
CA THR A 721 -16.94 -39.53 5.26
C THR A 721 -17.96 -38.64 6.00
N ALA A 722 -17.68 -38.34 7.27
CA ALA A 722 -18.50 -37.41 8.04
C ALA A 722 -18.54 -36.03 7.39
N GLY A 723 -19.62 -35.28 7.58
CA GLY A 723 -19.79 -33.95 7.06
C GLY A 723 -21.15 -33.36 7.39
N MET A 724 -21.41 -32.19 6.85
CA MET A 724 -22.65 -31.44 7.04
C MET A 724 -23.34 -31.18 5.70
N VAL A 725 -24.64 -30.85 5.72
CA VAL A 725 -25.35 -30.23 4.60
C VAL A 725 -25.25 -28.73 4.76
N ARG A 726 -24.90 -28.03 3.69
CA ARG A 726 -24.85 -26.56 3.64
C ARG A 726 -25.86 -26.03 2.61
N VAL A 727 -26.70 -25.13 3.03
CA VAL A 727 -27.48 -24.21 2.20
C VAL A 727 -26.76 -22.87 2.20
N SER A 728 -26.56 -22.30 1.02
CA SER A 728 -25.98 -20.97 0.86
C SER A 728 -26.72 -20.18 -0.20
N PHE A 729 -27.13 -18.97 0.15
CA PHE A 729 -27.92 -18.10 -0.69
C PHE A 729 -27.06 -17.27 -1.61
N GLY A 730 -27.60 -16.91 -2.78
CA GLY A 730 -27.17 -15.83 -3.62
C GLY A 730 -28.21 -14.73 -3.64
N ILE A 731 -27.83 -13.53 -4.13
CA ILE A 731 -28.71 -12.35 -4.15
C ILE A 731 -30.03 -12.55 -4.89
N TYR A 732 -30.14 -13.58 -5.69
CA TYR A 732 -31.31 -13.91 -6.51
C TYR A 732 -32.24 -14.95 -5.90
N ASN A 733 -31.85 -15.63 -4.82
CA ASN A 733 -32.70 -16.55 -4.11
C ASN A 733 -33.84 -15.82 -3.43
N ASN A 734 -34.99 -16.47 -3.23
CA ASN A 734 -36.15 -15.86 -2.64
C ASN A 734 -36.78 -16.75 -1.56
N GLU A 735 -37.77 -16.21 -0.85
CA GLU A 735 -38.46 -16.91 0.21
C GLU A 735 -39.28 -18.11 -0.28
N GLU A 736 -39.81 -18.07 -1.50
CA GLU A 736 -40.57 -19.17 -2.10
C GLU A 736 -39.69 -20.42 -2.35
N GLU A 737 -38.43 -20.23 -2.70
CA GLU A 737 -37.45 -21.31 -2.82
C GLU A 737 -37.14 -21.96 -1.46
N VAL A 738 -37.09 -21.14 -0.38
CA VAL A 738 -36.90 -21.64 0.99
C VAL A 738 -38.15 -22.41 1.43
N ASP A 739 -39.38 -21.92 1.14
CA ASP A 739 -40.62 -22.61 1.44
C ASP A 739 -40.66 -23.98 0.73
N ARG A 740 -40.37 -23.99 -0.56
CA ARG A 740 -40.34 -25.25 -1.34
C ARG A 740 -39.28 -26.23 -0.82
N PHE A 741 -38.13 -25.77 -0.42
CA PHE A 741 -37.10 -26.60 0.24
C PHE A 741 -37.67 -27.24 1.52
N LEU A 742 -38.27 -26.45 2.40
CA LEU A 742 -38.81 -26.91 3.68
C LEU A 742 -39.99 -27.89 3.48
N GLU A 743 -40.89 -27.64 2.51
CA GLU A 743 -41.99 -28.53 2.14
C GLU A 743 -41.50 -29.88 1.61
N LEU A 744 -40.35 -29.90 0.92
CA LEU A 744 -39.75 -31.12 0.36
C LEU A 744 -39.06 -31.98 1.45
N MET A 745 -38.58 -31.39 2.54
CA MET A 745 -37.74 -32.04 3.54
C MET A 745 -38.37 -33.33 4.14
N PRO A 746 -39.65 -33.40 4.51
CA PRO A 746 -40.23 -34.66 5.02
C PRO A 746 -40.07 -35.84 4.06
N SER A 747 -40.35 -35.64 2.77
CA SER A 747 -40.21 -36.67 1.72
C SER A 747 -38.77 -37.05 1.47
N VAL A 748 -37.84 -36.06 1.52
CA VAL A 748 -36.39 -36.29 1.43
C VAL A 748 -35.89 -37.14 2.61
N MET A 749 -36.33 -36.82 3.82
CA MET A 749 -35.95 -37.56 5.03
C MET A 749 -36.47 -39.01 4.99
N GLU A 750 -37.70 -39.22 4.55
CA GLU A 750 -38.28 -40.56 4.38
C GLU A 750 -37.51 -41.39 3.34
N ALA A 751 -37.27 -40.84 2.18
CA ALA A 751 -36.51 -41.49 1.11
C ALA A 751 -35.06 -41.78 1.52
N ALA A 752 -34.40 -40.83 2.20
CA ALA A 752 -33.03 -40.99 2.71
C ALA A 752 -32.95 -42.13 3.76
N LYS A 753 -33.93 -42.21 4.67
CA LYS A 753 -34.01 -43.30 5.65
C LYS A 753 -34.23 -44.66 5.00
N ALA A 754 -35.05 -44.73 3.96
CA ALA A 754 -35.31 -45.96 3.22
C ALA A 754 -34.09 -46.48 2.49
N ASP A 755 -33.25 -45.61 1.96
CA ASP A 755 -32.03 -45.96 1.22
C ASP A 755 -30.80 -46.13 2.14
N GLN A 756 -30.94 -45.80 3.43
CA GLN A 756 -29.82 -45.87 4.38
C GLN A 756 -29.49 -47.33 4.73
N THR A 757 -28.29 -47.77 4.35
CA THR A 757 -27.73 -48.98 4.89
C THR A 757 -27.50 -48.73 6.41
N PRO A 758 -27.78 -49.75 7.30
CA PRO A 758 -27.61 -49.57 8.72
C PRO A 758 -26.22 -49.00 9.02
N MET A 759 -26.18 -47.80 9.59
CA MET A 759 -24.91 -47.21 10.03
C MET A 759 -24.29 -48.14 11.09
N ILE A 760 -23.08 -48.61 10.84
CA ILE A 760 -22.24 -49.20 11.89
C ILE A 760 -21.93 -48.02 12.82
N LYS A 761 -22.66 -47.92 13.95
CA LYS A 761 -22.30 -46.93 14.99
C LYS A 761 -20.87 -47.27 15.43
N PRO A 762 -19.92 -46.35 15.37
CA PRO A 762 -18.68 -46.54 16.07
C PRO A 762 -19.06 -46.74 17.55
N GLU A 763 -18.64 -47.84 18.15
CA GLU A 763 -18.70 -47.96 19.61
C GLU A 763 -17.72 -46.92 20.17
N TYR A 764 -18.26 -45.85 20.79
CA TYR A 764 -17.52 -44.83 21.49
C TYR A 764 -17.05 -45.32 22.83
#